data_4a2c83c0f5693b84f245d80a091a11fe
#
_entry.id   4a2c83c0f5693b84f245d80a091a11fe
#
_cell.length_a   1.000
_cell.length_b   1.000
_cell.length_c   1.000
_cell.angle_alpha   90.00
_cell.angle_beta   90.00
_cell.angle_gamma   90.00
#
_symmetry.space_group_name_H-M   'P 1'
#
loop_
_entity.id
_entity.type
_entity.pdbx_description
1 polymer ?
#
loop_
_entity_poly.entity_id
_entity_poly.type
_entity_poly.pdbx_seq_one_letter_code
_entity_poly.pdbx_strand_id
1 'polypeptide(L)'
;MNKKYVSKILAGILAVNMIVTSSALTFAADNDSKDVYLNYQNETADINENYHATGYRELDGEYQIIPDVLNDNYSYIDGTEITKAAAYPSTYKTANLPDVRDQGSYGVCWAFSTISLIETNLIKKNLVSNDIDLSELHLVNYTYNCVNDPLGGLEGDINKFDTSYGSVMQYGGNVEMAANSLLDWEGAVNEDVVPYTIEYVRQVENNQLDDSLAYGKDVAHVQNFYRVNTTSKEDVKKAVMDYGAVSISYWSDQSSDWSTQYYNSLTAAYYCPEGRTTNHAVNIVGWDDDYSSDNFATKPEGNGAWIVRNSWGSEYGKDGYFYLSYYDKSIYSVGYTLEAELSDNYNNNYQYDGAMLYGYMGYTGSNKYSNIFEAKANLGGSENIKAVSFMTGSSTNLNYTVSVYTNLSDDTNPESGTLAAQKSGVTTYDGMYTVVLDSSVNINEGKKFSVVVEVNSNSGKTAYLAYERSMQSGKAGYWCTASVKANQSFINSPYNGWNDFSNKSYGGNFIIKAFTDNETTTVDVEKVSLNKSATTLTEGESETLTATITPSNATGDKTVKWSSSNEAVAAVDSNGKVTAKKAGTAVITATSSNGKTAGCTVTVKQKEIAITGISLNKSTTSLTEGESETLTATITPSNATGDKTVKWSSSNEAVAAVDSNGKVTAKKAGTAVITVTSSNGKSASCTVTVKQKEIAITGIGLNKSTTSLTEGESETLTATIAPSNATGDKTVKWSSSNEAVVAVDSNGKVTAKKAGTAVITATSSNGKSASCTVTVKQKDTYTGLRDVNGTLTYFNNGQADKTYTGFVSYAGNNYYVINGVVDTSYTNVTYDGKDWLYVENGKVRYDYTGIRPNENGWWRIENGKVNFDYTGVAENENGWWRIEGGKVNFDYTGIANNENGWWRIEGGKVNFDYYGVAENENGWWKIEGGKVNFDYTGIANNENGWWRIEGGKVNFDFTGVASNENGEFYIENGKVDFSKNGSYVYSGVRYNIINGWAYRA
;
A
#
# COMPACT_ATOMS: atom_id res chain seq x y z
N MET A 1 -9.91 -1.44 13.98
CA MET A 1 -9.94 -0.04 13.52
C MET A 1 -8.53 0.48 13.49
N ASN A 2 -8.18 1.09 12.40
CA ASN A 2 -6.83 1.26 11.88
C ASN A 2 -5.79 1.85 12.85
N LYS A 3 -4.67 1.14 13.00
CA LYS A 3 -3.40 1.62 13.58
C LYS A 3 -2.81 2.86 12.85
N LYS A 4 -3.42 3.29 11.75
CA LYS A 4 -2.94 4.36 10.85
C LYS A 4 -3.04 5.79 11.41
N TYR A 5 -3.82 6.04 12.47
CA TYR A 5 -4.05 7.40 12.96
C TYR A 5 -3.04 7.90 13.99
N VAL A 6 -2.32 6.99 14.65
CA VAL A 6 -1.39 7.35 15.73
C VAL A 6 -0.03 7.79 15.20
N SER A 7 0.41 7.27 14.05
CA SER A 7 1.74 7.55 13.51
C SER A 7 1.95 8.98 13.01
N LYS A 8 0.88 9.67 12.57
CA LYS A 8 0.98 11.07 12.12
C LYS A 8 1.20 12.09 13.25
N ILE A 9 0.95 11.69 14.48
CA ILE A 9 0.94 12.59 15.65
C ILE A 9 2.25 12.50 16.43
N LEU A 10 2.99 11.38 16.29
CA LEU A 10 4.22 11.10 17.04
C LEU A 10 5.53 11.55 16.34
N ALA A 11 5.44 12.06 15.13
CA ALA A 11 6.60 12.51 14.35
C ALA A 11 7.32 13.76 14.92
N GLY A 12 6.92 14.24 16.07
CA GLY A 12 7.37 15.54 16.60
C GLY A 12 8.33 15.55 17.79
N ILE A 13 8.73 14.41 18.38
CA ILE A 13 9.58 14.48 19.59
C ILE A 13 10.47 13.24 19.70
N LEU A 14 11.74 13.36 19.33
CA LEU A 14 12.89 12.73 20.02
C LEU A 14 14.20 13.26 19.45
N ALA A 15 14.91 14.06 20.24
CA ALA A 15 16.21 14.66 19.93
C ALA A 15 17.27 14.19 20.94
N VAL A 16 18.44 13.73 20.47
CA VAL A 16 19.65 13.49 21.31
C VAL A 16 20.92 13.87 20.54
N ASN A 17 21.72 14.76 21.13
CA ASN A 17 22.92 15.40 20.56
C ASN A 17 24.21 14.57 20.53
N MET A 18 24.91 14.52 19.39
CA MET A 18 26.35 14.27 19.33
C MET A 18 27.02 15.07 18.21
N ILE A 19 28.11 15.75 18.55
CA ILE A 19 28.91 16.64 17.68
C ILE A 19 30.18 15.91 17.23
N VAL A 20 30.48 15.88 15.92
CA VAL A 20 31.81 15.50 15.39
C VAL A 20 32.21 16.39 14.20
N THR A 21 33.47 16.83 14.18
CA THR A 21 34.01 17.83 13.26
C THR A 21 34.57 17.27 11.95
N SER A 22 34.36 17.98 10.85
CA SER A 22 34.73 17.63 9.48
C SER A 22 36.21 17.86 9.14
N SER A 23 36.77 17.05 8.26
CA SER A 23 37.99 17.34 7.51
C SER A 23 37.90 16.96 6.05
N ALA A 24 37.98 17.92 5.15
CA ALA A 24 37.97 17.72 3.70
C ALA A 24 39.26 17.07 3.21
N LEU A 25 39.16 16.11 2.30
CA LEU A 25 40.25 15.51 1.56
C LEU A 25 40.19 16.01 0.12
N THR A 26 41.12 16.83 -0.27
CA THR A 26 41.33 17.23 -1.66
C THR A 26 42.18 16.20 -2.40
N PHE A 27 41.72 15.75 -3.56
CA PHE A 27 42.45 14.85 -4.44
C PHE A 27 43.26 15.66 -5.45
N ALA A 28 44.56 15.34 -5.56
CA ALA A 28 45.43 15.87 -6.59
C ALA A 28 45.20 15.11 -7.89
N ALA A 29 44.86 15.84 -8.95
CA ALA A 29 44.81 15.28 -10.31
C ALA A 29 46.24 14.93 -10.77
N ASP A 30 46.47 13.68 -11.14
CA ASP A 30 47.67 13.25 -11.83
C ASP A 30 47.58 13.68 -13.29
N ASN A 31 48.39 14.60 -13.72
CA ASN A 31 48.29 15.32 -15.00
C ASN A 31 48.70 14.51 -16.24
N ASP A 32 49.04 13.22 -16.08
CA ASP A 32 49.59 12.42 -17.22
C ASP A 32 48.62 11.36 -17.78
N SER A 33 47.44 11.14 -17.20
CA SER A 33 46.42 10.27 -17.79
C SER A 33 45.23 11.09 -18.27
N LYS A 34 44.81 10.86 -19.52
CA LYS A 34 43.58 11.45 -20.08
C LYS A 34 42.31 10.76 -19.54
N ASP A 35 42.43 10.11 -18.41
CA ASP A 35 41.34 9.44 -17.73
C ASP A 35 40.51 10.49 -16.98
N VAL A 36 39.22 10.58 -17.28
CA VAL A 36 38.31 11.48 -16.57
C VAL A 36 37.51 10.65 -15.58
N TYR A 37 37.70 10.95 -14.30
CA TYR A 37 36.96 10.30 -13.20
C TYR A 37 35.88 11.23 -12.70
N LEU A 38 34.66 10.72 -12.61
CA LEU A 38 33.63 11.30 -11.77
C LEU A 38 33.62 10.51 -10.47
N ASN A 39 34.27 11.07 -9.46
CA ASN A 39 34.39 10.44 -8.16
C ASN A 39 33.24 10.91 -7.27
N TYR A 40 32.66 9.95 -6.62
CA TYR A 40 31.76 10.19 -5.51
C TYR A 40 32.55 10.74 -4.32
N GLN A 41 32.16 11.89 -3.81
CA GLN A 41 32.72 12.45 -2.57
C GLN A 41 31.75 12.20 -1.43
N ASN A 42 32.17 11.38 -0.48
CA ASN A 42 31.51 11.29 0.81
C ASN A 42 31.79 12.56 1.62
N GLU A 43 30.81 13.39 1.79
CA GLU A 43 30.83 14.33 2.89
C GLU A 43 30.40 13.60 4.15
N THR A 44 31.30 13.60 5.14
CA THR A 44 31.02 13.08 6.48
C THR A 44 30.12 14.05 7.19
N ALA A 45 28.87 13.66 7.38
CA ALA A 45 27.90 14.48 8.05
C ALA A 45 27.81 14.16 9.53
N ASP A 46 27.68 15.19 10.33
CA ASP A 46 27.20 15.07 11.70
C ASP A 46 25.72 14.65 11.66
N ILE A 47 25.42 13.55 12.34
CA ILE A 47 24.02 13.17 12.59
C ILE A 47 23.49 14.15 13.63
N ASN A 48 22.67 15.12 13.20
CA ASN A 48 22.02 16.04 14.10
C ASN A 48 20.68 15.46 14.58
N GLU A 49 20.30 15.83 15.79
CA GLU A 49 19.14 15.27 16.53
C GLU A 49 17.76 15.53 15.93
N ASN A 50 17.67 16.39 14.92
CA ASN A 50 16.42 16.70 14.24
C ASN A 50 16.20 15.78 13.05
N TYR A 51 16.23 14.47 13.29
CA TYR A 51 15.98 13.50 12.25
C TYR A 51 14.49 13.49 11.87
N HIS A 52 14.20 13.88 10.65
CA HIS A 52 12.84 13.84 10.12
C HIS A 52 12.58 12.49 9.45
N ALA A 53 11.33 12.02 9.52
CA ALA A 53 10.89 10.76 8.90
C ALA A 53 10.82 10.84 7.36
N THR A 54 11.88 11.31 6.72
CA THR A 54 11.92 11.59 5.28
C THR A 54 12.94 10.76 4.53
N GLY A 55 13.92 10.14 5.23
CA GLY A 55 14.97 9.36 4.58
C GLY A 55 16.20 10.20 4.16
N TYR A 56 16.32 11.43 4.67
CA TYR A 56 17.45 12.32 4.44
C TYR A 56 17.98 12.85 5.78
N ARG A 57 19.22 13.31 5.82
CA ARG A 57 19.82 13.85 7.03
C ARG A 57 20.02 15.37 6.94
N GLU A 58 20.11 16.02 8.09
CA GLU A 58 20.52 17.43 8.20
C GLU A 58 22.05 17.52 8.35
N LEU A 59 22.66 18.38 7.55
CA LEU A 59 24.08 18.70 7.61
C LEU A 59 24.24 20.23 7.60
N ASP A 60 24.88 20.78 8.63
CA ASP A 60 25.07 22.23 8.78
C ASP A 60 23.78 23.08 8.68
N GLY A 61 22.62 22.49 9.06
CA GLY A 61 21.31 23.11 8.97
C GLY A 61 20.61 22.94 7.61
N GLU A 62 21.15 22.09 6.72
CA GLU A 62 20.55 21.71 5.44
C GLU A 62 20.34 20.21 5.36
N TYR A 63 19.23 19.78 4.72
CA TYR A 63 18.89 18.37 4.53
C TYR A 63 19.61 17.82 3.32
N GLN A 64 20.24 16.64 3.45
CA GLN A 64 20.98 15.98 2.38
C GLN A 64 20.56 14.51 2.22
N ILE A 65 20.54 14.03 0.97
CA ILE A 65 20.37 12.62 0.62
C ILE A 65 21.60 11.81 1.09
N ILE A 66 21.40 10.62 1.64
CA ILE A 66 22.47 9.73 2.07
C ILE A 66 22.40 8.38 1.36
N PRO A 67 23.50 7.92 0.82
CA PRO A 67 24.62 8.70 0.28
C PRO A 67 24.17 9.46 -0.95
N ASP A 68 24.57 10.68 -1.11
CA ASP A 68 24.37 11.38 -2.37
C ASP A 68 25.43 10.91 -3.37
N VAL A 69 25.02 10.04 -4.29
CA VAL A 69 25.91 9.53 -5.35
C VAL A 69 26.17 10.60 -6.40
N LEU A 70 25.35 11.64 -6.41
CA LEU A 70 25.41 12.70 -7.37
C LEU A 70 26.06 13.93 -6.74
N ASN A 71 27.32 14.06 -7.02
CA ASN A 71 28.09 15.27 -6.77
C ASN A 71 27.38 16.49 -7.42
N ASP A 72 27.48 17.69 -6.82
CA ASP A 72 26.98 18.98 -7.36
C ASP A 72 27.45 19.29 -8.79
N ASN A 73 28.34 18.50 -9.35
CA ASN A 73 28.82 18.56 -10.72
C ASN A 73 28.09 17.59 -11.67
N TYR A 74 27.07 16.85 -11.21
CA TYR A 74 26.23 16.08 -12.11
C TYR A 74 25.36 17.04 -12.94
N SER A 75 25.90 17.51 -14.04
CA SER A 75 25.13 18.18 -15.07
C SER A 75 24.85 17.16 -16.17
N TYR A 76 23.60 16.99 -16.55
CA TYR A 76 23.30 16.33 -17.81
C TYR A 76 24.15 16.98 -18.90
N ILE A 77 25.09 16.23 -19.46
CA ILE A 77 25.87 16.69 -20.58
C ILE A 77 24.87 16.86 -21.72
N ASP A 78 24.64 18.11 -22.08
CA ASP A 78 23.66 18.59 -23.06
C ASP A 78 23.50 17.61 -24.23
N GLY A 79 22.54 16.71 -24.11
CA GLY A 79 22.14 15.82 -25.18
C GLY A 79 21.13 16.57 -26.02
N THR A 80 21.34 16.54 -27.31
CA THR A 80 20.36 16.99 -28.30
C THR A 80 18.94 16.79 -27.82
N GLU A 81 18.11 17.85 -27.95
CA GLU A 81 16.66 17.83 -27.67
C GLU A 81 16.09 16.45 -28.02
N ILE A 82 15.46 15.79 -27.05
CA ILE A 82 14.61 14.64 -27.33
C ILE A 82 13.63 15.10 -28.39
N THR A 83 13.66 14.46 -29.56
CA THR A 83 12.79 14.80 -30.70
C THR A 83 11.40 15.06 -30.18
N LYS A 84 10.86 16.28 -30.40
CA LYS A 84 9.53 16.71 -29.94
C LYS A 84 8.52 15.59 -30.12
N ALA A 85 8.21 14.92 -29.02
CA ALA A 85 7.12 13.96 -28.97
C ALA A 85 5.79 14.68 -29.25
N ALA A 86 4.78 13.92 -29.64
CA ALA A 86 3.41 14.40 -29.73
C ALA A 86 3.05 15.19 -28.48
N ALA A 87 2.30 16.30 -28.65
CA ALA A 87 1.90 17.15 -27.52
C ALA A 87 1.28 16.31 -26.40
N TYR A 88 1.86 16.37 -25.22
CA TYR A 88 1.30 15.72 -24.04
C TYR A 88 -0.08 16.30 -23.70
N PRO A 89 -1.01 15.51 -23.15
CA PRO A 89 -2.28 16.07 -22.67
C PRO A 89 -2.01 17.09 -21.56
N SER A 90 -2.87 18.11 -21.43
CA SER A 90 -2.73 19.12 -20.37
C SER A 90 -2.90 18.55 -18.95
N THR A 91 -3.56 17.40 -18.82
CA THR A 91 -3.67 16.66 -17.57
C THR A 91 -3.49 15.15 -17.82
N TYR A 92 -2.80 14.50 -16.92
CA TYR A 92 -2.57 13.06 -16.95
C TYR A 92 -2.35 12.53 -15.54
N LYS A 93 -2.87 11.35 -15.25
CA LYS A 93 -2.50 10.56 -14.07
C LYS A 93 -2.43 9.09 -14.47
N THR A 94 -1.39 8.41 -14.06
CA THR A 94 -1.25 6.96 -14.25
C THR A 94 -2.43 6.23 -13.63
N ALA A 95 -3.03 5.34 -14.40
CA ALA A 95 -4.22 4.58 -13.99
C ALA A 95 -3.84 3.38 -13.11
N ASN A 96 -4.78 2.93 -12.29
CA ASN A 96 -4.66 1.71 -11.49
C ASN A 96 -3.42 1.66 -10.59
N LEU A 97 -3.11 2.78 -9.95
CA LEU A 97 -2.00 2.85 -9.00
C LEU A 97 -2.26 1.94 -7.78
N PRO A 98 -1.20 1.36 -7.19
CA PRO A 98 -1.33 0.58 -5.96
C PRO A 98 -1.80 1.46 -4.80
N ASP A 99 -2.25 0.85 -3.69
CA ASP A 99 -2.69 1.57 -2.49
C ASP A 99 -1.55 2.40 -1.89
N VAL A 100 -1.88 3.61 -1.40
CA VAL A 100 -0.90 4.47 -0.73
C VAL A 100 -0.59 3.92 0.66
N ARG A 101 0.69 3.68 0.92
CA ARG A 101 1.18 3.14 2.19
C ARG A 101 1.67 4.23 3.12
N ASP A 102 1.94 3.84 4.37
CA ASP A 102 2.38 4.75 5.44
C ASP A 102 3.70 4.25 6.04
N GLN A 103 4.79 4.99 5.77
CA GLN A 103 6.12 4.70 6.34
C GLN A 103 6.19 4.96 7.86
N GLY A 104 5.16 5.58 8.43
CA GLY A 104 5.15 5.95 9.83
C GLY A 104 6.19 7.01 10.18
N SER A 105 6.85 6.85 11.34
CA SER A 105 7.87 7.77 11.85
C SER A 105 9.30 7.39 11.43
N TYR A 106 9.47 6.56 10.41
CA TYR A 106 10.78 6.09 9.97
C TYR A 106 11.27 6.84 8.74
N GLY A 107 12.60 7.05 8.66
CA GLY A 107 13.27 7.76 7.57
C GLY A 107 13.52 6.90 6.33
N VAL A 108 12.51 6.17 5.86
CA VAL A 108 12.60 5.17 4.78
C VAL A 108 11.76 5.53 3.55
N CYS A 109 11.47 6.81 3.34
CA CYS A 109 10.70 7.28 2.18
C CYS A 109 11.29 6.84 0.83
N TRP A 110 12.61 6.72 0.74
CA TRP A 110 13.33 6.24 -0.43
C TRP A 110 12.95 4.79 -0.80
N ALA A 111 12.81 3.90 0.19
CA ALA A 111 12.39 2.52 -0.03
C ALA A 111 10.92 2.46 -0.48
N PHE A 112 10.02 3.20 0.18
CA PHE A 112 8.61 3.33 -0.21
C PHE A 112 8.46 3.88 -1.62
N SER A 113 9.27 4.88 -1.97
CA SER A 113 9.27 5.44 -3.32
C SER A 113 9.75 4.42 -4.35
N THR A 114 10.82 3.67 -4.07
CA THR A 114 11.37 2.66 -4.99
C THR A 114 10.40 1.49 -5.19
N ILE A 115 9.86 0.93 -4.12
CA ILE A 115 8.86 -0.15 -4.20
C ILE A 115 7.64 0.31 -4.99
N SER A 116 7.18 1.51 -4.74
CA SER A 116 6.06 2.09 -5.49
C SER A 116 6.36 2.26 -7.00
N LEU A 117 7.61 2.51 -7.41
CA LEU A 117 7.99 2.51 -8.82
C LEU A 117 7.81 1.11 -9.44
N ILE A 118 8.29 0.06 -8.75
CA ILE A 118 8.18 -1.34 -9.23
C ILE A 118 6.72 -1.72 -9.40
N GLU A 119 5.91 -1.55 -8.36
CA GLU A 119 4.48 -1.89 -8.37
C GLU A 119 3.74 -1.13 -9.47
N THR A 120 3.96 0.18 -9.57
CA THR A 120 3.35 1.02 -10.60
C THR A 120 3.73 0.57 -12.01
N ASN A 121 4.98 0.18 -12.24
CA ASN A 121 5.46 -0.28 -13.54
C ASN A 121 4.86 -1.66 -13.91
N LEU A 122 4.85 -2.61 -12.98
CA LEU A 122 4.25 -3.93 -13.17
C LEU A 122 2.74 -3.85 -13.47
N ILE A 123 2.01 -3.00 -12.72
CA ILE A 123 0.58 -2.74 -12.95
C ILE A 123 0.37 -2.12 -14.33
N LYS A 124 1.17 -1.13 -14.69
CA LYS A 124 1.09 -0.45 -16.00
C LYS A 124 1.35 -1.40 -17.16
N LYS A 125 2.26 -2.36 -16.98
CA LYS A 125 2.53 -3.44 -17.94
C LYS A 125 1.43 -4.53 -17.95
N ASN A 126 0.45 -4.47 -17.04
CA ASN A 126 -0.59 -5.49 -16.81
C ASN A 126 0.00 -6.87 -16.44
N LEU A 127 1.12 -6.89 -15.75
CA LEU A 127 1.74 -8.12 -15.24
C LEU A 127 1.16 -8.55 -13.91
N VAL A 128 0.66 -7.60 -13.13
CA VAL A 128 0.02 -7.81 -11.82
C VAL A 128 -1.22 -6.93 -11.69
N SER A 129 -2.07 -7.23 -10.71
CA SER A 129 -3.19 -6.39 -10.30
C SER A 129 -2.75 -5.27 -9.35
N ASN A 130 -3.61 -4.29 -9.11
CA ASN A 130 -3.31 -3.13 -8.26
C ASN A 130 -3.33 -3.42 -6.75
N ASP A 131 -3.59 -4.64 -6.35
CA ASP A 131 -3.48 -5.14 -4.97
C ASP A 131 -2.09 -5.74 -4.65
N ILE A 132 -1.14 -5.62 -5.58
CA ILE A 132 0.25 -5.98 -5.30
C ILE A 132 0.79 -5.21 -4.09
N ASP A 133 1.52 -5.90 -3.23
CA ASP A 133 2.08 -5.38 -1.99
C ASP A 133 3.48 -5.95 -1.81
N LEU A 134 4.51 -5.14 -2.15
CA LEU A 134 5.92 -5.51 -2.03
C LEU A 134 6.54 -4.90 -0.78
N SER A 135 7.50 -5.61 -0.20
CA SER A 135 8.10 -5.26 1.09
C SER A 135 9.13 -4.14 1.00
N GLU A 136 8.85 -3.02 1.64
CA GLU A 136 9.83 -1.94 1.82
C GLU A 136 10.89 -2.29 2.86
N LEU A 137 10.54 -3.05 3.92
CA LEU A 137 11.50 -3.45 4.95
C LEU A 137 12.56 -4.41 4.43
N HIS A 138 12.19 -5.32 3.53
CA HIS A 138 13.15 -6.18 2.85
C HIS A 138 14.17 -5.32 2.10
N LEU A 139 13.68 -4.37 1.30
CA LEU A 139 14.56 -3.47 0.56
C LEU A 139 15.44 -2.63 1.47
N VAL A 140 14.92 -2.07 2.57
CA VAL A 140 15.73 -1.33 3.56
C VAL A 140 16.86 -2.19 4.10
N ASN A 141 16.58 -3.43 4.48
CA ASN A 141 17.58 -4.32 5.06
C ASN A 141 18.71 -4.61 4.09
N TYR A 142 18.38 -5.08 2.89
CA TYR A 142 19.39 -5.58 1.95
C TYR A 142 20.09 -4.47 1.16
N THR A 143 19.52 -3.27 1.08
CA THR A 143 20.28 -2.10 0.61
C THR A 143 21.52 -1.82 1.47
N TYR A 144 21.43 -2.10 2.78
CA TYR A 144 22.55 -1.88 3.71
C TYR A 144 23.28 -3.15 4.16
N ASN A 145 22.85 -4.32 3.71
CA ASN A 145 23.42 -5.61 4.08
C ASN A 145 23.49 -6.52 2.85
N CYS A 146 24.55 -6.38 2.04
CA CYS A 146 24.77 -7.22 0.87
C CYS A 146 24.95 -8.68 1.29
N VAL A 147 24.23 -9.58 0.67
CA VAL A 147 24.32 -11.02 0.86
C VAL A 147 24.91 -11.65 -0.41
N ASN A 148 25.75 -12.66 -0.21
CA ASN A 148 26.36 -13.34 -1.36
C ASN A 148 25.28 -13.98 -2.25
N ASP A 149 25.31 -13.65 -3.54
CA ASP A 149 24.37 -14.16 -4.54
C ASP A 149 24.51 -15.69 -4.77
N PRO A 150 23.47 -16.35 -5.25
CA PRO A 150 23.49 -17.81 -5.48
C PRO A 150 24.61 -18.32 -6.39
N LEU A 151 25.11 -17.48 -7.29
CA LEU A 151 26.23 -17.81 -8.18
C LEU A 151 27.60 -17.46 -7.57
N GLY A 152 27.63 -16.75 -6.43
CA GLY A 152 28.85 -16.32 -5.77
C GLY A 152 29.63 -15.26 -6.53
N GLY A 153 28.95 -14.46 -7.35
CA GLY A 153 29.53 -13.30 -8.03
C GLY A 153 29.87 -12.18 -7.07
N LEU A 154 29.05 -12.02 -6.03
CA LEU A 154 29.17 -11.02 -4.99
C LEU A 154 29.99 -11.50 -3.78
N GLU A 155 30.67 -12.66 -3.87
CA GLU A 155 31.47 -13.22 -2.78
C GLU A 155 32.59 -12.29 -2.34
N GLY A 156 32.47 -11.76 -1.12
CA GLY A 156 33.40 -10.84 -0.50
C GLY A 156 33.01 -9.36 -0.64
N ASP A 157 31.94 -9.07 -1.34
CA ASP A 157 31.31 -7.76 -1.30
C ASP A 157 30.65 -7.54 0.07
N ILE A 158 30.71 -6.34 0.58
CA ILE A 158 30.12 -5.97 1.87
C ILE A 158 29.47 -4.60 1.72
N ASN A 159 28.16 -4.58 1.93
CA ASN A 159 27.44 -3.37 2.35
C ASN A 159 27.04 -3.57 3.80
N LYS A 160 27.38 -2.66 4.68
CA LYS A 160 27.08 -2.83 6.09
C LYS A 160 26.78 -1.51 6.76
N PHE A 161 25.68 -1.51 7.51
CA PHE A 161 25.32 -0.42 8.39
C PHE A 161 25.88 -0.66 9.80
N ASP A 162 26.51 0.37 10.39
CA ASP A 162 27.00 0.32 11.77
C ASP A 162 25.93 0.87 12.71
N THR A 163 25.27 -0.01 13.44
CA THR A 163 24.21 0.36 14.39
C THR A 163 24.67 1.28 15.52
N SER A 164 26.00 1.45 15.73
CA SER A 164 26.52 2.44 16.68
C SER A 164 26.25 3.89 16.25
N TYR A 165 25.90 4.12 14.99
CA TYR A 165 25.49 5.42 14.44
C TYR A 165 23.98 5.66 14.47
N GLY A 166 23.21 4.76 15.06
CA GLY A 166 21.77 4.84 15.15
C GLY A 166 21.04 3.70 14.44
N SER A 167 19.79 3.92 14.08
CA SER A 167 18.96 2.94 13.38
C SER A 167 19.02 3.16 11.87
N VAL A 168 19.20 2.08 11.10
CA VAL A 168 19.06 2.10 9.63
C VAL A 168 17.69 2.62 9.20
N MET A 169 16.66 2.42 10.02
CA MET A 169 15.31 2.93 9.78
C MET A 169 15.19 4.46 9.86
N GLN A 170 16.18 5.13 10.44
CA GLN A 170 16.22 6.60 10.59
C GLN A 170 17.38 7.25 9.82
N TYR A 171 18.34 6.45 9.35
CA TYR A 171 19.55 6.96 8.73
C TYR A 171 19.29 7.62 7.38
N GLY A 172 18.29 7.19 6.65
CA GLY A 172 17.98 7.65 5.30
C GLY A 172 18.49 6.70 4.22
N GLY A 173 18.57 7.18 3.02
CA GLY A 173 18.99 6.46 1.81
C GLY A 173 18.47 7.16 0.56
N ASN A 174 18.68 6.56 -0.61
CA ASN A 174 18.14 7.07 -1.87
C ASN A 174 17.72 5.95 -2.82
N VAL A 175 16.97 6.32 -3.86
CA VAL A 175 16.41 5.40 -4.84
C VAL A 175 17.49 4.67 -5.64
N GLU A 176 18.66 5.29 -5.84
CA GLU A 176 19.75 4.66 -6.59
C GLU A 176 20.42 3.53 -5.80
N MET A 177 20.62 3.72 -4.48
CA MET A 177 21.07 2.64 -3.60
C MET A 177 20.10 1.45 -3.60
N ALA A 178 18.81 1.75 -3.44
CA ALA A 178 17.77 0.74 -3.49
C ALA A 178 17.74 -0.01 -4.83
N ALA A 179 17.90 0.73 -5.93
CA ALA A 179 17.93 0.14 -7.27
C ALA A 179 19.12 -0.80 -7.46
N ASN A 180 20.29 -0.49 -6.89
CA ASN A 180 21.46 -1.38 -6.99
C ASN A 180 21.17 -2.75 -6.36
N SER A 181 20.65 -2.84 -5.14
CA SER A 181 20.28 -4.12 -4.52
C SER A 181 19.21 -4.87 -5.33
N LEU A 182 18.22 -4.15 -5.87
CA LEU A 182 17.19 -4.76 -6.72
C LEU A 182 17.74 -5.24 -8.08
N LEU A 183 18.74 -4.57 -8.63
CA LEU A 183 19.45 -5.01 -9.83
C LEU A 183 20.33 -6.23 -9.58
N ASP A 184 20.75 -6.45 -8.31
CA ASP A 184 21.47 -7.65 -7.86
C ASP A 184 20.53 -8.82 -7.55
N TRP A 185 19.22 -8.61 -7.68
CA TRP A 185 18.15 -9.55 -7.35
C TRP A 185 17.96 -9.81 -5.85
N GLU A 186 18.38 -8.90 -5.00
CA GLU A 186 18.01 -8.87 -3.59
C GLU A 186 16.57 -8.33 -3.43
N GLY A 187 15.58 -9.10 -3.85
CA GLY A 187 14.15 -8.71 -3.93
C GLY A 187 13.77 -8.33 -5.38
N ALA A 188 12.59 -7.78 -5.66
CA ALA A 188 11.54 -7.38 -4.70
C ALA A 188 10.68 -8.59 -4.28
N VAL A 189 10.37 -8.68 -3.00
CA VAL A 189 9.56 -9.75 -2.42
C VAL A 189 8.18 -9.23 -2.01
N ASN A 190 7.20 -10.14 -1.86
CA ASN A 190 5.89 -9.76 -1.31
C ASN A 190 6.02 -9.28 0.15
N GLU A 191 5.11 -8.41 0.56
CA GLU A 191 5.02 -7.84 1.90
C GLU A 191 4.92 -8.91 3.01
N ASP A 192 4.31 -10.06 2.74
CA ASP A 192 4.17 -11.15 3.71
C ASP A 192 5.48 -11.90 4.02
N VAL A 193 6.53 -11.70 3.22
CA VAL A 193 7.88 -12.26 3.48
C VAL A 193 8.60 -11.48 4.59
N VAL A 194 8.56 -10.15 4.53
CA VAL A 194 9.13 -9.25 5.55
C VAL A 194 8.13 -8.11 5.81
N PRO A 195 7.07 -8.37 6.59
CA PRO A 195 5.99 -7.42 6.80
C PRO A 195 6.42 -6.13 7.51
N TYR A 196 5.86 -4.99 7.10
CA TYR A 196 6.09 -3.69 7.74
C TYR A 196 5.42 -3.62 9.12
N THR A 197 5.93 -4.41 10.07
CA THR A 197 5.47 -4.49 11.45
C THR A 197 6.58 -4.13 12.42
N ILE A 198 6.21 -3.71 13.64
CA ILE A 198 7.18 -3.34 14.66
C ILE A 198 8.16 -4.49 15.02
N GLU A 199 7.74 -5.72 14.85
CA GLU A 199 8.57 -6.90 15.09
C GLU A 199 9.70 -6.99 14.05
N TYR A 200 9.36 -6.89 12.76
CA TYR A 200 10.32 -6.93 11.66
C TYR A 200 11.16 -5.65 11.59
N VAL A 201 10.58 -4.48 11.87
CA VAL A 201 11.34 -3.23 12.01
C VAL A 201 12.47 -3.39 13.00
N ARG A 202 12.21 -3.98 14.18
CA ARG A 202 13.25 -4.23 15.19
C ARG A 202 14.33 -5.22 14.72
N GLN A 203 13.98 -6.19 13.90
CA GLN A 203 14.98 -7.10 13.32
C GLN A 203 15.90 -6.35 12.36
N VAL A 204 15.34 -5.50 11.50
CA VAL A 204 16.10 -4.65 10.57
C VAL A 204 16.98 -3.65 11.32
N GLU A 205 16.45 -2.98 12.35
CA GLU A 205 17.20 -2.04 13.20
C GLU A 205 18.41 -2.67 13.92
N ASN A 206 18.34 -3.96 14.22
CA ASN A 206 19.39 -4.69 14.91
C ASN A 206 20.24 -5.59 14.00
N ASN A 207 20.10 -5.49 12.67
CA ASN A 207 20.74 -6.36 11.68
C ASN A 207 20.51 -7.86 12.00
N GLN A 208 19.27 -8.24 12.28
CA GLN A 208 18.86 -9.59 12.69
C GLN A 208 17.94 -10.29 11.68
N LEU A 209 17.68 -9.65 10.53
CA LEU A 209 16.92 -10.31 9.48
C LEU A 209 17.74 -11.45 8.88
N ASP A 210 17.09 -12.58 8.57
CA ASP A 210 17.76 -13.80 8.10
C ASP A 210 18.27 -13.61 6.66
N ASP A 211 19.57 -13.77 6.44
CA ASP A 211 20.22 -13.65 5.12
C ASP A 211 19.58 -14.59 4.05
N SER A 212 18.93 -15.69 4.46
CA SER A 212 18.22 -16.57 3.53
C SER A 212 16.98 -15.95 2.87
N LEU A 213 16.57 -14.78 3.30
CA LEU A 213 15.48 -14.04 2.68
C LEU A 213 15.94 -13.13 1.53
N ALA A 214 17.24 -12.91 1.37
CA ALA A 214 17.79 -12.02 0.33
C ALA A 214 17.47 -12.51 -1.09
N TYR A 215 17.52 -13.81 -1.33
CA TYR A 215 17.33 -14.43 -2.65
C TYR A 215 16.28 -15.53 -2.65
N GLY A 216 15.69 -15.77 -3.83
CA GLY A 216 14.76 -16.87 -4.08
C GLY A 216 13.38 -16.72 -3.44
N LYS A 217 13.03 -15.53 -3.01
CA LYS A 217 11.69 -15.08 -2.58
C LYS A 217 11.15 -13.92 -3.41
N ASP A 218 11.96 -13.42 -4.28
CA ASP A 218 11.68 -12.36 -5.22
C ASP A 218 10.52 -12.75 -6.15
N VAL A 219 9.64 -11.80 -6.38
CA VAL A 219 8.49 -11.94 -7.29
C VAL A 219 8.62 -11.00 -8.48
N ALA A 220 9.53 -10.06 -8.40
CA ALA A 220 9.86 -9.14 -9.48
C ALA A 220 11.35 -8.80 -9.51
N HIS A 221 11.88 -8.60 -10.72
CA HIS A 221 13.22 -8.13 -10.97
C HIS A 221 13.19 -6.77 -11.65
N VAL A 222 14.05 -5.85 -11.19
CA VAL A 222 14.31 -4.60 -11.92
C VAL A 222 15.20 -4.91 -13.12
N GLN A 223 14.73 -4.57 -14.31
CA GLN A 223 15.44 -4.82 -15.57
C GLN A 223 16.22 -3.60 -16.06
N ASN A 224 15.59 -2.44 -15.95
CA ASN A 224 16.20 -1.18 -16.33
C ASN A 224 15.96 -0.16 -15.23
N PHE A 225 16.92 0.73 -15.06
CA PHE A 225 16.85 1.83 -14.10
C PHE A 225 17.38 3.09 -14.74
N TYR A 226 16.61 4.18 -14.69
CA TYR A 226 16.91 5.39 -15.44
C TYR A 226 16.92 6.63 -14.57
N ARG A 227 17.90 7.50 -14.81
CA ARG A 227 17.93 8.85 -14.26
C ARG A 227 17.19 9.79 -15.20
N VAL A 228 16.24 10.54 -14.65
CA VAL A 228 15.37 11.47 -15.39
C VAL A 228 15.70 12.90 -15.00
N ASN A 229 15.90 13.76 -15.98
CA ASN A 229 16.12 15.18 -15.73
C ASN A 229 14.84 15.87 -15.25
N THR A 230 14.75 16.18 -13.97
CA THR A 230 13.58 16.82 -13.36
C THR A 230 13.45 18.31 -13.69
N THR A 231 14.52 18.95 -14.21
CA THR A 231 14.46 20.33 -14.70
C THR A 231 13.76 20.44 -16.07
N SER A 232 13.57 19.31 -16.75
CA SER A 232 12.80 19.18 -17.99
C SER A 232 11.44 18.57 -17.72
N LYS A 233 10.38 19.36 -17.83
CA LYS A 233 8.99 18.86 -17.68
C LYS A 233 8.69 17.77 -18.72
N GLU A 234 9.22 17.91 -19.92
CA GLU A 234 9.05 16.97 -21.02
C GLU A 234 9.65 15.60 -20.67
N ASP A 235 10.85 15.55 -20.10
CA ASP A 235 11.51 14.31 -19.71
C ASP A 235 10.73 13.60 -18.59
N VAL A 236 10.27 14.35 -17.58
CA VAL A 236 9.43 13.80 -16.51
C VAL A 236 8.10 13.30 -17.07
N LYS A 237 7.40 14.08 -17.89
CA LYS A 237 6.12 13.66 -18.50
C LYS A 237 6.30 12.41 -19.35
N LYS A 238 7.37 12.36 -20.16
CA LYS A 238 7.70 11.18 -20.97
C LYS A 238 7.91 9.95 -20.09
N ALA A 239 8.74 10.07 -19.06
CA ALA A 239 9.04 8.95 -18.16
C ALA A 239 7.80 8.46 -17.41
N VAL A 240 6.93 9.35 -16.91
CA VAL A 240 5.65 8.97 -16.29
C VAL A 240 4.74 8.25 -17.30
N MET A 241 4.67 8.71 -18.54
CA MET A 241 3.87 8.03 -19.57
C MET A 241 4.46 6.68 -19.98
N ASP A 242 5.78 6.55 -20.05
CA ASP A 242 6.42 5.31 -20.45
C ASP A 242 6.42 4.27 -19.33
N TYR A 243 6.80 4.68 -18.12
CA TYR A 243 7.08 3.76 -17.01
C TYR A 243 6.04 3.79 -15.88
N GLY A 244 5.21 4.81 -15.81
CA GLY A 244 4.12 4.93 -14.82
C GLY A 244 4.36 5.96 -13.73
N ALA A 245 5.59 6.11 -13.26
CA ALA A 245 5.96 7.07 -12.24
C ALA A 245 7.42 7.51 -12.36
N VAL A 246 7.74 8.64 -11.76
CA VAL A 246 9.11 9.14 -11.56
C VAL A 246 9.29 9.47 -10.09
N SER A 247 10.23 8.81 -9.43
CA SER A 247 10.65 9.20 -8.09
C SER A 247 11.46 10.49 -8.15
N ILE A 248 11.13 11.40 -7.26
CA ILE A 248 11.85 12.67 -7.08
C ILE A 248 12.17 12.88 -5.60
N SER A 249 13.18 13.68 -5.36
CA SER A 249 13.47 14.22 -4.04
C SER A 249 13.15 15.71 -4.02
N TYR A 250 12.54 16.16 -2.95
CA TYR A 250 12.25 17.58 -2.72
C TYR A 250 12.41 17.92 -1.23
N TRP A 251 12.45 19.17 -0.89
CA TRP A 251 12.40 19.58 0.50
C TRP A 251 10.95 19.63 0.98
N SER A 252 10.62 18.80 1.95
CA SER A 252 9.32 18.78 2.62
C SER A 252 9.44 19.49 3.96
N ASP A 253 8.58 20.48 4.20
CA ASP A 253 8.50 21.17 5.50
C ASP A 253 8.06 20.20 6.59
N GLN A 254 8.89 20.02 7.60
CA GLN A 254 8.67 19.15 8.75
C GLN A 254 8.30 19.93 10.03
N SER A 255 8.01 21.23 9.90
CA SER A 255 7.59 22.01 11.05
C SER A 255 6.27 21.49 11.62
N SER A 256 6.10 21.55 12.94
CA SER A 256 4.88 21.10 13.63
C SER A 256 3.63 21.93 13.25
N ASP A 257 3.85 23.05 12.59
CA ASP A 257 2.78 23.94 12.11
C ASP A 257 2.50 23.68 10.61
N TRP A 258 1.71 22.67 10.32
CA TRP A 258 1.28 22.27 8.97
C TRP A 258 0.53 23.38 8.20
N SER A 259 0.22 24.51 8.81
CA SER A 259 -0.36 25.68 8.16
C SER A 259 0.70 26.61 7.58
N THR A 260 1.78 26.05 7.08
CA THR A 260 2.95 26.79 6.66
C THR A 260 2.73 27.55 5.36
N GLN A 261 3.65 28.41 5.07
CA GLN A 261 3.73 29.12 3.78
C GLN A 261 3.98 28.20 2.58
N TYR A 262 4.33 26.93 2.80
CA TYR A 262 4.70 25.96 1.74
C TYR A 262 3.56 25.02 1.37
N TYR A 263 2.73 24.60 2.31
CA TYR A 263 1.67 23.61 2.09
C TYR A 263 0.27 24.16 2.38
N ASN A 264 -0.62 24.09 1.41
CA ASN A 264 -2.04 24.39 1.58
C ASN A 264 -2.83 23.10 1.80
N SER A 265 -3.21 22.82 3.02
CA SER A 265 -3.94 21.60 3.40
C SER A 265 -5.33 21.46 2.79
N LEU A 266 -5.98 22.58 2.40
CA LEU A 266 -7.31 22.55 1.78
C LEU A 266 -7.28 22.07 0.34
N THR A 267 -6.20 22.36 -0.36
CA THR A 267 -6.02 22.03 -1.78
C THR A 267 -4.99 20.93 -1.98
N ALA A 268 -4.35 20.50 -0.90
CA ALA A 268 -3.23 19.56 -0.92
C ALA A 268 -2.10 20.01 -1.87
N ALA A 269 -1.76 21.30 -1.85
CA ALA A 269 -0.81 21.90 -2.77
C ALA A 269 0.46 22.37 -2.04
N TYR A 270 1.63 21.98 -2.54
CA TYR A 270 2.93 22.30 -1.99
C TYR A 270 3.79 23.11 -2.96
N TYR A 271 4.45 24.16 -2.44
CA TYR A 271 5.40 24.97 -3.18
C TYR A 271 6.47 25.57 -2.26
N CYS A 272 7.74 25.27 -2.54
CA CYS A 272 8.90 25.89 -1.91
C CYS A 272 9.54 26.88 -2.90
N PRO A 273 9.51 28.22 -2.63
CA PRO A 273 10.11 29.22 -3.51
C PRO A 273 11.63 29.34 -3.39
N GLU A 274 12.24 28.73 -2.37
CA GLU A 274 13.68 28.73 -2.13
C GLU A 274 14.31 27.43 -2.61
N GLY A 275 15.56 27.50 -3.09
CA GLY A 275 16.42 26.34 -3.24
C GLY A 275 16.81 25.82 -1.85
N ARG A 276 16.34 24.63 -1.50
CA ARG A 276 16.65 23.94 -0.25
C ARG A 276 17.14 22.54 -0.55
N THR A 277 18.00 22.03 0.32
CA THR A 277 18.43 20.64 0.25
C THR A 277 17.26 19.70 0.50
N THR A 278 17.15 18.68 -0.32
CA THR A 278 16.05 17.73 -0.27
C THR A 278 16.06 16.88 1.00
N ASN A 279 14.89 16.50 1.47
CA ASN A 279 14.74 15.66 2.67
C ASN A 279 13.65 14.60 2.54
N HIS A 280 12.99 14.49 1.38
CA HIS A 280 11.88 13.55 1.20
C HIS A 280 11.80 13.03 -0.23
N ALA A 281 11.66 11.70 -0.38
CA ALA A 281 11.47 11.01 -1.65
C ALA A 281 10.00 10.66 -1.86
N VAL A 282 9.47 10.98 -3.05
CA VAL A 282 8.07 10.77 -3.44
C VAL A 282 7.97 10.45 -4.94
N ASN A 283 6.81 10.03 -5.43
CA ASN A 283 6.61 9.65 -6.82
C ASN A 283 5.67 10.60 -7.57
N ILE A 284 6.17 11.24 -8.62
CA ILE A 284 5.32 11.89 -9.62
C ILE A 284 4.62 10.78 -10.41
N VAL A 285 3.28 10.78 -10.37
CA VAL A 285 2.43 9.83 -11.09
C VAL A 285 1.53 10.50 -12.14
N GLY A 286 1.70 11.80 -12.31
CA GLY A 286 0.89 12.58 -13.26
C GLY A 286 1.14 14.08 -13.14
N TRP A 287 0.31 14.85 -13.83
CA TRP A 287 0.39 16.31 -13.86
C TRP A 287 -0.95 16.94 -14.23
N ASP A 288 -1.06 18.22 -13.92
CA ASP A 288 -2.13 19.12 -14.37
C ASP A 288 -1.50 20.47 -14.74
N ASP A 289 -1.39 20.76 -16.05
CA ASP A 289 -0.79 21.98 -16.58
C ASP A 289 -1.62 23.24 -16.24
N ASP A 290 -2.92 23.05 -16.00
CA ASP A 290 -3.87 24.12 -15.72
C ASP A 290 -4.10 24.29 -14.20
N TYR A 291 -3.45 23.51 -13.34
CA TYR A 291 -3.61 23.61 -11.89
C TYR A 291 -3.27 25.02 -11.41
N SER A 292 -4.29 25.69 -10.82
CA SER A 292 -4.18 27.11 -10.53
C SER A 292 -3.12 27.43 -9.47
N SER A 293 -2.28 28.42 -9.78
CA SER A 293 -1.33 28.99 -8.82
C SER A 293 -2.00 29.57 -7.55
N ASP A 294 -3.29 29.84 -7.58
CA ASP A 294 -4.04 30.31 -6.40
C ASP A 294 -4.36 29.19 -5.39
N ASN A 295 -4.11 27.95 -5.75
CA ASN A 295 -4.30 26.81 -4.85
C ASN A 295 -3.15 26.63 -3.84
N PHE A 296 -2.01 27.26 -4.06
CA PHE A 296 -0.83 27.14 -3.19
C PHE A 296 -0.88 28.15 -2.04
N ALA A 297 -0.30 27.79 -0.90
CA ALA A 297 -0.19 28.68 0.26
C ALA A 297 0.63 29.94 -0.06
N THR A 298 1.78 29.79 -0.68
CA THR A 298 2.53 30.86 -1.37
C THR A 298 2.32 30.69 -2.87
N LYS A 299 1.93 31.78 -3.55
CA LYS A 299 1.59 31.73 -4.97
C LYS A 299 2.84 31.58 -5.83
N PRO A 300 2.99 30.49 -6.63
CA PRO A 300 4.07 30.34 -7.59
C PRO A 300 3.91 31.30 -8.80
N GLU A 301 4.96 31.36 -9.63
CA GLU A 301 5.06 32.27 -10.77
C GLU A 301 4.01 31.97 -11.87
N GLY A 302 3.45 30.77 -11.92
CA GLY A 302 2.45 30.37 -12.90
C GLY A 302 1.69 29.12 -12.49
N ASN A 303 0.76 28.72 -13.34
CA ASN A 303 -0.03 27.50 -13.19
C ASN A 303 0.79 26.25 -13.50
N GLY A 304 0.26 25.12 -13.07
CA GLY A 304 0.77 23.78 -13.34
C GLY A 304 1.40 23.14 -12.12
N ALA A 305 1.07 21.88 -11.95
CA ALA A 305 1.56 21.06 -10.86
C ALA A 305 1.77 19.60 -11.27
N TRP A 306 2.72 18.95 -10.62
CA TRP A 306 2.85 17.51 -10.59
C TRP A 306 1.80 16.92 -9.65
N ILE A 307 1.23 15.79 -10.02
CA ILE A 307 0.42 14.95 -9.13
C ILE A 307 1.39 13.95 -8.50
N VAL A 308 1.58 14.08 -7.20
CA VAL A 308 2.60 13.35 -6.45
C VAL A 308 1.95 12.38 -5.49
N ARG A 309 2.39 11.11 -5.52
CA ARG A 309 2.04 10.07 -4.57
C ARG A 309 3.04 10.09 -3.41
N ASN A 310 2.53 10.23 -2.18
CA ASN A 310 3.32 10.23 -0.95
C ASN A 310 3.28 8.85 -0.26
N SER A 311 4.14 8.66 0.74
CA SER A 311 4.24 7.47 1.60
C SER A 311 3.78 7.72 3.04
N TRP A 312 2.80 8.62 3.24
CA TRP A 312 2.26 8.99 4.56
C TRP A 312 0.79 8.58 4.74
N GLY A 313 0.40 7.48 4.12
CA GLY A 313 -0.95 6.94 4.17
C GLY A 313 -1.99 7.76 3.40
N SER A 314 -3.18 7.19 3.24
CA SER A 314 -4.29 7.79 2.49
C SER A 314 -4.88 9.03 3.14
N GLU A 315 -4.60 9.30 4.42
CA GLU A 315 -5.11 10.47 5.14
C GLU A 315 -4.30 11.74 4.83
N TYR A 316 -3.12 11.62 4.26
CA TYR A 316 -2.33 12.77 3.84
C TYR A 316 -2.86 13.35 2.53
N GLY A 317 -2.94 14.68 2.46
CA GLY A 317 -3.31 15.38 1.24
C GLY A 317 -4.70 14.99 0.73
N LYS A 318 -4.77 14.56 -0.51
CA LYS A 318 -5.98 14.04 -1.14
C LYS A 318 -5.81 12.55 -1.43
N ASP A 319 -6.30 11.71 -0.54
CA ASP A 319 -6.17 10.24 -0.64
C ASP A 319 -4.70 9.78 -0.76
N GLY A 320 -3.78 10.43 -0.04
CA GLY A 320 -2.34 10.15 -0.07
C GLY A 320 -1.57 10.85 -1.20
N TYR A 321 -2.24 11.71 -1.96
CA TYR A 321 -1.64 12.48 -3.05
C TYR A 321 -1.63 13.97 -2.71
N PHE A 322 -0.69 14.70 -3.33
CA PHE A 322 -0.64 16.16 -3.28
C PHE A 322 -0.18 16.74 -4.62
N TYR A 323 -0.36 18.05 -4.78
CA TYR A 323 0.07 18.79 -5.96
C TYR A 323 1.35 19.55 -5.65
N LEU A 324 2.43 19.23 -6.35
CA LEU A 324 3.73 19.90 -6.24
C LEU A 324 3.89 20.88 -7.40
N SER A 325 4.11 22.16 -7.08
CA SER A 325 4.25 23.18 -8.13
C SER A 325 5.37 22.86 -9.12
N TYR A 326 5.13 23.11 -10.41
CA TYR A 326 6.20 23.12 -11.43
C TYR A 326 7.33 24.12 -11.16
N TYR A 327 7.09 25.10 -10.30
CA TYR A 327 8.01 26.17 -9.94
C TYR A 327 8.70 25.93 -8.61
N ASP A 328 8.50 24.74 -8.02
CA ASP A 328 9.18 24.36 -6.78
C ASP A 328 10.69 24.31 -7.01
N LYS A 329 11.44 25.06 -6.18
CA LYS A 329 12.90 25.19 -6.33
C LYS A 329 13.69 24.21 -5.47
N SER A 330 13.00 23.39 -4.71
CA SER A 330 13.62 22.37 -3.85
C SER A 330 13.66 20.99 -4.51
N ILE A 331 13.04 20.81 -5.69
CA ILE A 331 13.12 19.54 -6.41
C ILE A 331 14.56 19.32 -6.87
N TYR A 332 15.11 18.16 -6.52
CA TYR A 332 16.43 17.75 -6.99
C TYR A 332 16.43 17.54 -8.51
N SER A 333 17.53 17.94 -9.16
CA SER A 333 17.62 17.94 -10.65
C SER A 333 17.58 16.56 -11.30
N VAL A 334 17.71 15.48 -10.49
CA VAL A 334 17.66 14.10 -10.95
C VAL A 334 16.50 13.38 -10.27
N GLY A 335 15.62 12.83 -11.07
CA GLY A 335 14.61 11.85 -10.63
C GLY A 335 14.95 10.47 -11.16
N TYR A 336 14.18 9.48 -10.75
CA TYR A 336 14.42 8.08 -11.11
C TYR A 336 13.15 7.39 -11.57
N THR A 337 13.32 6.50 -12.53
CA THR A 337 12.26 5.57 -12.95
C THR A 337 12.88 4.23 -13.32
N LEU A 338 12.05 3.20 -13.47
CA LEU A 338 12.55 1.85 -13.74
C LEU A 338 11.58 1.04 -14.60
N GLU A 339 12.10 -0.06 -15.13
CA GLU A 339 11.31 -1.14 -15.69
C GLU A 339 11.52 -2.41 -14.86
N ALA A 340 10.41 -3.00 -14.44
CA ALA A 340 10.39 -4.28 -13.74
C ALA A 340 9.69 -5.35 -14.55
N GLU A 341 10.04 -6.59 -14.30
CA GLU A 341 9.40 -7.81 -14.82
C GLU A 341 9.19 -8.79 -13.68
N LEU A 342 8.37 -9.84 -13.91
CA LEU A 342 8.24 -10.92 -12.94
C LEU A 342 9.55 -11.72 -12.85
N SER A 343 9.82 -12.29 -11.69
CA SER A 343 11.09 -12.96 -11.39
C SER A 343 11.33 -14.27 -12.15
N ASP A 344 10.34 -14.73 -12.94
CA ASP A 344 10.48 -15.90 -13.81
C ASP A 344 11.11 -15.59 -15.19
N ASN A 345 11.60 -14.36 -15.38
CA ASN A 345 12.18 -13.89 -16.64
C ASN A 345 13.52 -14.54 -17.00
N TYR A 346 14.41 -14.79 -16.01
CA TYR A 346 15.69 -15.47 -16.15
C TYR A 346 15.97 -16.33 -14.91
N ASN A 347 16.83 -17.36 -15.06
CA ASN A 347 17.19 -18.24 -13.96
C ASN A 347 18.44 -17.75 -13.19
N ASN A 348 19.37 -17.07 -13.85
CA ASN A 348 20.65 -16.71 -13.27
C ASN A 348 21.03 -15.26 -13.63
N ASN A 349 21.64 -14.55 -12.67
CA ASN A 349 22.24 -13.24 -12.82
C ASN A 349 23.75 -13.33 -12.57
N TYR A 350 24.55 -13.17 -13.60
CA TYR A 350 26.01 -13.09 -13.49
C TYR A 350 26.42 -11.66 -13.26
N GLN A 351 27.08 -11.38 -12.15
CA GLN A 351 27.41 -10.01 -11.70
C GLN A 351 28.64 -9.99 -10.80
N TYR A 352 29.22 -8.80 -10.57
CA TYR A 352 30.33 -8.54 -9.66
C TYR A 352 30.19 -7.20 -8.93
N ASP A 353 29.03 -6.64 -8.86
CA ASP A 353 28.75 -5.26 -8.44
C ASP A 353 27.83 -5.17 -7.22
N GLY A 354 28.04 -6.05 -6.23
CA GLY A 354 27.24 -6.06 -4.99
C GLY A 354 27.62 -4.98 -3.97
N ALA A 355 28.72 -4.26 -4.18
CA ALA A 355 29.00 -3.04 -3.45
C ALA A 355 28.24 -1.86 -4.10
N MET A 356 28.10 -0.77 -3.37
CA MET A 356 27.38 0.40 -3.88
C MET A 356 28.12 1.02 -5.06
N LEU A 357 27.36 1.61 -5.98
CA LEU A 357 27.90 2.43 -7.06
C LEU A 357 28.91 3.44 -6.50
N TYR A 358 30.11 3.46 -7.07
CA TYR A 358 31.17 4.39 -6.64
C TYR A 358 31.39 5.55 -7.61
N GLY A 359 31.33 5.30 -8.92
CA GLY A 359 31.57 6.34 -9.92
C GLY A 359 31.49 5.87 -11.36
N TYR A 360 31.94 6.70 -12.25
CA TYR A 360 31.89 6.52 -13.69
C TYR A 360 33.27 6.64 -14.31
N MET A 361 33.56 5.79 -15.30
CA MET A 361 34.83 5.81 -15.98
C MET A 361 34.65 5.89 -17.49
N GLY A 362 35.50 6.69 -18.17
CA GLY A 362 35.53 6.76 -19.61
C GLY A 362 36.84 7.29 -20.13
N TYR A 363 37.22 6.86 -21.33
CA TYR A 363 38.37 7.43 -22.08
C TYR A 363 37.87 8.23 -23.27
N THR A 364 38.58 9.28 -23.59
CA THR A 364 38.34 10.00 -24.86
C THR A 364 38.78 9.12 -26.04
N GLY A 365 37.84 8.65 -26.84
CA GLY A 365 38.08 7.97 -28.11
C GLY A 365 38.01 6.42 -28.13
N SER A 366 37.98 5.74 -26.98
CA SER A 366 37.70 4.29 -26.91
C SER A 366 36.99 3.97 -25.59
N ASN A 367 35.80 3.43 -25.71
CA ASN A 367 34.89 3.25 -24.56
C ASN A 367 34.38 1.82 -24.54
N LYS A 368 35.31 0.84 -24.51
CA LYS A 368 34.98 -0.56 -24.35
C LYS A 368 35.27 -1.02 -22.93
N TYR A 369 34.32 -1.70 -22.34
CA TYR A 369 34.37 -2.25 -21.00
C TYR A 369 33.91 -3.70 -21.04
N SER A 370 34.34 -4.52 -20.09
CA SER A 370 33.96 -5.92 -20.10
C SER A 370 34.01 -6.54 -18.72
N ASN A 371 33.10 -7.48 -18.48
CA ASN A 371 33.26 -8.48 -17.44
C ASN A 371 33.42 -9.86 -18.09
N ILE A 372 34.29 -10.70 -17.47
CA ILE A 372 34.44 -12.12 -17.82
C ILE A 372 33.78 -12.94 -16.71
N PHE A 373 32.84 -13.77 -17.07
CA PHE A 373 32.13 -14.67 -16.19
C PHE A 373 32.48 -16.13 -16.47
N GLU A 374 32.30 -17.00 -15.47
CA GLU A 374 32.36 -18.45 -15.60
C GLU A 374 30.96 -19.04 -15.42
N ALA A 375 30.49 -19.76 -16.41
CA ALA A 375 29.18 -20.40 -16.38
C ALA A 375 29.08 -21.41 -15.24
N LYS A 376 28.03 -21.27 -14.41
CA LYS A 376 27.78 -22.05 -13.19
C LYS A 376 26.47 -22.83 -13.27
N ALA A 377 26.04 -23.21 -14.49
CA ALA A 377 24.82 -23.97 -14.66
C ALA A 377 24.79 -25.19 -13.72
N ASN A 378 23.68 -25.35 -13.02
CA ASN A 378 23.53 -26.42 -12.05
C ASN A 378 23.59 -27.82 -12.71
N LEU A 379 24.34 -28.73 -12.14
CA LEU A 379 24.31 -30.17 -12.40
C LEU A 379 24.90 -30.66 -13.73
N GLY A 380 26.00 -30.06 -14.20
CA GLY A 380 26.74 -30.58 -15.38
C GLY A 380 26.00 -30.33 -16.71
N GLY A 381 25.18 -29.30 -16.76
CA GLY A 381 24.41 -28.90 -17.90
C GLY A 381 25.05 -27.74 -18.68
N SER A 382 24.23 -27.12 -19.50
CA SER A 382 24.53 -25.86 -20.14
C SER A 382 23.43 -24.83 -19.80
N GLU A 383 23.75 -23.59 -20.07
CA GLU A 383 22.83 -22.49 -19.90
C GLU A 383 22.81 -21.61 -21.14
N ASN A 384 21.79 -20.81 -21.31
CA ASN A 384 21.60 -19.95 -22.47
C ASN A 384 21.63 -18.49 -22.02
N ILE A 385 22.67 -17.74 -22.41
CA ILE A 385 22.74 -16.30 -22.20
C ILE A 385 21.66 -15.65 -23.05
N LYS A 386 20.71 -14.97 -22.39
CA LYS A 386 19.53 -14.35 -23.03
C LYS A 386 19.65 -12.85 -23.17
N ALA A 387 20.18 -12.20 -22.13
CA ALA A 387 20.34 -10.77 -22.09
C ALA A 387 21.61 -10.40 -21.34
N VAL A 388 22.05 -9.18 -21.57
CA VAL A 388 23.15 -8.55 -20.85
C VAL A 388 22.75 -7.17 -20.40
N SER A 389 23.29 -6.68 -19.31
CA SER A 389 23.02 -5.32 -18.89
C SER A 389 24.29 -4.56 -18.57
N PHE A 390 24.17 -3.23 -18.64
CA PHE A 390 25.24 -2.29 -18.32
C PHE A 390 24.66 -0.98 -17.83
N MET A 391 25.40 -0.27 -16.98
CA MET A 391 24.98 1.02 -16.44
C MET A 391 25.83 2.16 -17.04
N THR A 392 25.18 3.12 -17.69
CA THR A 392 25.82 4.34 -18.20
C THR A 392 25.93 5.40 -17.11
N GLY A 393 26.78 6.41 -17.33
CA GLY A 393 26.95 7.55 -16.42
C GLY A 393 26.97 8.88 -17.14
N SER A 394 26.20 9.83 -16.62
CA SER A 394 26.15 11.26 -17.00
C SER A 394 25.96 11.60 -18.47
N SER A 395 25.40 10.69 -19.28
CA SER A 395 25.18 10.94 -20.72
C SER A 395 23.93 10.24 -21.23
N THR A 396 23.12 10.94 -21.97
CA THR A 396 21.97 10.42 -22.71
C THR A 396 22.28 10.24 -24.19
N ASN A 397 21.47 9.50 -24.92
CA ASN A 397 21.62 9.28 -26.37
C ASN A 397 22.99 8.72 -26.78
N LEU A 398 23.54 7.80 -25.96
CA LEU A 398 24.75 7.06 -26.30
C LEU A 398 24.43 5.93 -27.28
N ASN A 399 25.25 5.79 -28.33
CA ASN A 399 25.23 4.55 -29.08
C ASN A 399 25.94 3.46 -28.26
N TYR A 400 25.32 2.32 -28.11
CA TYR A 400 25.95 1.17 -27.50
C TYR A 400 26.04 -0.02 -28.44
N THR A 401 27.04 -0.86 -28.23
CA THR A 401 27.12 -2.20 -28.79
C THR A 401 27.53 -3.16 -27.69
N VAL A 402 26.66 -4.13 -27.42
CA VAL A 402 26.97 -5.24 -26.53
C VAL A 402 27.40 -6.45 -27.35
N SER A 403 28.43 -7.15 -26.91
CA SER A 403 28.98 -8.30 -27.60
C SER A 403 29.26 -9.39 -26.59
N VAL A 404 28.85 -10.63 -26.88
CA VAL A 404 29.12 -11.80 -26.07
C VAL A 404 30.14 -12.66 -26.79
N TYR A 405 31.28 -12.92 -26.14
CA TYR A 405 32.31 -13.83 -26.64
C TYR A 405 32.34 -15.10 -25.78
N THR A 406 32.48 -16.25 -26.44
CA THR A 406 32.60 -17.54 -25.80
C THR A 406 33.91 -18.19 -26.24
N ASN A 407 34.30 -19.32 -25.59
CA ASN A 407 35.55 -20.05 -25.91
C ASN A 407 36.79 -19.13 -25.83
N LEU A 408 36.89 -18.36 -24.77
CA LEU A 408 38.04 -17.46 -24.55
C LEU A 408 39.31 -18.27 -24.53
N SER A 409 40.32 -17.84 -25.30
CA SER A 409 41.65 -18.42 -25.37
C SER A 409 42.64 -17.77 -24.40
N ASP A 410 42.34 -16.60 -23.90
CA ASP A 410 43.13 -15.78 -22.99
C ASP A 410 42.20 -15.02 -22.04
N ASP A 411 42.25 -15.33 -20.74
CA ASP A 411 41.43 -14.76 -19.71
C ASP A 411 41.77 -13.27 -19.39
N THR A 412 42.84 -12.77 -19.98
CA THR A 412 43.26 -11.37 -19.86
C THR A 412 42.80 -10.51 -21.04
N ASN A 413 42.16 -11.14 -22.03
CA ASN A 413 41.61 -10.45 -23.21
C ASN A 413 40.16 -10.86 -23.44
N PRO A 414 39.20 -10.02 -23.08
CA PRO A 414 37.77 -10.31 -23.23
C PRO A 414 37.31 -10.62 -24.67
N GLU A 415 38.06 -10.20 -25.69
CA GLU A 415 37.75 -10.44 -27.10
C GLU A 415 38.56 -11.60 -27.70
N SER A 416 39.23 -12.39 -26.88
CA SER A 416 40.08 -13.54 -27.31
C SER A 416 39.29 -14.75 -27.83
N GLY A 417 37.99 -14.75 -27.62
CA GLY A 417 37.10 -15.84 -27.97
C GLY A 417 36.36 -15.68 -29.31
N THR A 418 35.33 -16.50 -29.43
CA THR A 418 34.40 -16.43 -30.57
C THR A 418 33.27 -15.46 -30.25
N LEU A 419 33.07 -14.46 -31.12
CA LEU A 419 31.89 -13.60 -31.04
C LEU A 419 30.64 -14.47 -31.30
N ALA A 420 29.84 -14.65 -30.26
CA ALA A 420 28.65 -15.50 -30.26
C ALA A 420 27.36 -14.72 -30.48
N ALA A 421 27.27 -13.51 -29.95
CA ALA A 421 26.15 -12.59 -30.16
C ALA A 421 26.63 -11.14 -30.09
N GLN A 422 25.92 -10.27 -30.82
CA GLN A 422 26.16 -8.84 -30.79
C GLN A 422 24.84 -8.08 -31.02
N LYS A 423 24.61 -7.01 -30.26
CA LYS A 423 23.46 -6.13 -30.44
C LYS A 423 23.83 -4.69 -30.18
N SER A 424 23.32 -3.79 -31.05
CA SER A 424 23.54 -2.36 -30.92
C SER A 424 22.23 -1.62 -30.70
N GLY A 425 22.29 -0.47 -30.06
CA GLY A 425 21.16 0.41 -29.82
C GLY A 425 21.60 1.80 -29.40
N VAL A 426 20.63 2.58 -28.93
CA VAL A 426 20.84 3.93 -28.42
C VAL A 426 20.15 4.07 -27.08
N THR A 427 20.84 4.64 -26.10
CA THR A 427 20.24 4.95 -24.79
C THR A 427 19.36 6.18 -24.88
N THR A 428 18.21 6.19 -24.22
CA THR A 428 17.33 7.37 -24.12
C THR A 428 17.67 8.20 -22.90
N TYR A 429 17.85 7.53 -21.77
CA TYR A 429 18.19 8.11 -20.47
C TYR A 429 19.62 7.69 -20.08
N ASP A 430 20.11 8.27 -19.02
CA ASP A 430 21.25 7.73 -18.29
C ASP A 430 20.76 6.65 -17.31
N GLY A 431 21.52 5.58 -17.14
CA GLY A 431 21.17 4.51 -16.20
C GLY A 431 21.50 3.10 -16.66
N MET A 432 20.79 2.12 -16.11
CA MET A 432 20.94 0.70 -16.39
C MET A 432 20.08 0.26 -17.57
N TYR A 433 20.70 -0.44 -18.50
CA TYR A 433 20.06 -0.98 -19.70
C TYR A 433 20.23 -2.48 -19.78
N THR A 434 19.12 -3.22 -19.81
CA THR A 434 19.09 -4.64 -20.14
C THR A 434 18.81 -4.83 -21.62
N VAL A 435 19.73 -5.45 -22.31
CA VAL A 435 19.70 -5.70 -23.76
C VAL A 435 19.44 -7.16 -24.02
N VAL A 436 18.23 -7.51 -24.39
CA VAL A 436 17.84 -8.86 -24.79
C VAL A 436 18.51 -9.19 -26.13
N LEU A 437 19.27 -10.28 -26.19
CA LEU A 437 19.97 -10.74 -27.39
C LEU A 437 18.97 -11.25 -28.45
N ASP A 438 19.29 -11.06 -29.72
CA ASP A 438 18.43 -11.52 -30.81
C ASP A 438 18.37 -13.05 -30.91
N SER A 439 19.38 -13.74 -30.42
CA SER A 439 19.44 -15.19 -30.22
C SER A 439 20.21 -15.50 -28.94
N SER A 440 19.76 -16.50 -28.19
CA SER A 440 20.47 -16.96 -27.00
C SER A 440 21.82 -17.60 -27.36
N VAL A 441 22.79 -17.44 -26.45
CA VAL A 441 24.13 -18.01 -26.59
C VAL A 441 24.27 -19.17 -25.61
N ASN A 442 24.40 -20.39 -26.10
CA ASN A 442 24.61 -21.58 -25.26
C ASN A 442 26.03 -21.61 -24.72
N ILE A 443 26.16 -21.87 -23.43
CA ILE A 443 27.44 -22.00 -22.71
C ILE A 443 27.37 -23.17 -21.73
N ASN A 444 28.39 -24.03 -21.78
CA ASN A 444 28.50 -25.16 -20.86
C ASN A 444 29.10 -24.75 -19.50
N GLU A 445 28.70 -25.42 -18.44
CA GLU A 445 29.26 -25.26 -17.10
C GLU A 445 30.80 -25.25 -17.10
N GLY A 446 31.40 -24.37 -16.30
CA GLY A 446 32.84 -24.18 -16.18
C GLY A 446 33.51 -23.50 -17.38
N LYS A 447 32.73 -23.07 -18.38
CA LYS A 447 33.25 -22.28 -19.50
C LYS A 447 33.13 -20.79 -19.22
N LYS A 448 34.19 -20.07 -19.59
CA LYS A 448 34.22 -18.65 -19.48
C LYS A 448 33.60 -17.98 -20.73
N PHE A 449 32.90 -16.89 -20.47
CA PHE A 449 32.40 -15.98 -21.49
C PHE A 449 32.62 -14.55 -21.05
N SER A 450 32.72 -13.65 -22.01
CA SER A 450 32.82 -12.22 -21.73
C SER A 450 31.62 -11.48 -22.29
N VAL A 451 31.22 -10.45 -21.57
CA VAL A 451 30.30 -9.42 -22.05
C VAL A 451 31.11 -8.15 -22.27
N VAL A 452 31.23 -7.75 -23.52
CA VAL A 452 31.91 -6.52 -23.92
C VAL A 452 30.88 -5.48 -24.25
N VAL A 453 30.96 -4.34 -23.61
CA VAL A 453 30.10 -3.18 -23.81
C VAL A 453 30.92 -2.05 -24.43
N GLU A 454 30.55 -1.61 -25.61
CA GLU A 454 31.10 -0.40 -26.26
C GLU A 454 30.04 0.69 -26.18
N VAL A 455 30.41 1.85 -25.65
CA VAL A 455 29.55 3.04 -25.61
C VAL A 455 30.22 4.23 -26.26
N ASN A 456 29.49 4.97 -27.10
CA ASN A 456 29.99 6.10 -27.81
C ASN A 456 28.98 7.27 -27.80
N SER A 457 29.46 8.46 -27.47
CA SER A 457 28.64 9.66 -27.50
C SER A 457 28.51 10.20 -28.93
N ASN A 458 27.30 10.49 -29.34
CA ASN A 458 27.01 11.17 -30.61
C ASN A 458 27.57 12.60 -30.70
N SER A 459 27.86 13.20 -29.53
CA SER A 459 28.38 14.58 -29.43
C SER A 459 29.92 14.69 -29.49
N GLY A 460 30.65 13.55 -29.57
CA GLY A 460 32.08 13.49 -29.48
C GLY A 460 32.66 13.75 -28.08
N LYS A 461 31.80 13.80 -27.06
CA LYS A 461 32.17 13.86 -25.64
C LYS A 461 32.55 12.46 -25.16
N THR A 462 33.20 12.37 -23.99
CA THR A 462 33.49 11.09 -23.36
C THR A 462 32.18 10.42 -22.93
N ALA A 463 31.99 9.15 -23.26
CA ALA A 463 30.92 8.31 -22.75
C ALA A 463 31.46 7.54 -21.54
N TYR A 464 30.67 7.46 -20.51
CA TYR A 464 31.07 6.82 -19.23
C TYR A 464 30.26 5.57 -18.98
N LEU A 465 30.91 4.57 -18.37
CA LEU A 465 30.23 3.41 -17.77
C LEU A 465 30.42 3.45 -16.26
N ALA A 466 29.42 3.00 -15.56
CA ALA A 466 29.43 2.90 -14.10
C ALA A 466 30.32 1.74 -13.63
N TYR A 467 31.00 1.93 -12.51
CA TYR A 467 31.77 0.89 -11.82
C TYR A 467 31.64 1.04 -10.33
N GLU A 468 31.76 -0.05 -9.64
CA GLU A 468 31.82 -0.12 -8.20
C GLU A 468 33.27 -0.22 -7.69
N ARG A 469 33.51 0.18 -6.46
CA ARG A 469 34.71 -0.12 -5.70
C ARG A 469 34.48 0.11 -4.20
N SER A 470 35.43 -0.40 -3.39
CA SER A 470 35.40 -0.20 -1.96
C SER A 470 35.36 1.30 -1.60
N MET A 471 34.44 1.65 -0.73
CA MET A 471 34.30 2.98 -0.15
C MET A 471 34.64 2.89 1.33
N GLN A 472 35.71 3.54 1.74
CA GLN A 472 36.05 3.70 3.14
C GLN A 472 35.52 5.02 3.64
N SER A 473 34.36 4.99 4.21
CA SER A 473 33.82 6.15 4.90
C SER A 473 34.27 6.09 6.36
N GLY A 474 35.16 6.95 6.75
CA GLY A 474 35.61 7.04 8.14
C GLY A 474 34.59 7.58 9.14
N LYS A 475 33.36 7.95 8.71
CA LYS A 475 32.39 8.65 9.56
C LYS A 475 30.92 8.55 9.14
N ALA A 476 30.58 7.96 8.01
CA ALA A 476 29.19 7.70 7.66
C ALA A 476 28.78 6.33 8.23
N GLY A 477 27.70 6.18 8.90
CA GLY A 477 27.28 4.96 9.60
C GLY A 477 27.14 3.68 8.75
N TYR A 478 27.64 3.68 7.51
CA TYR A 478 27.72 2.51 6.65
C TYR A 478 29.04 2.51 5.86
N TRP A 479 29.48 1.35 5.39
CA TRP A 479 30.62 1.19 4.47
C TRP A 479 30.33 0.08 3.47
N CYS A 480 31.00 0.17 2.33
CA CYS A 480 31.00 -0.92 1.36
C CYS A 480 32.43 -1.33 1.01
N THR A 481 32.58 -2.62 0.75
CA THR A 481 33.82 -3.21 0.25
C THR A 481 33.49 -3.98 -1.01
N ALA A 482 34.10 -3.59 -2.12
CA ALA A 482 34.01 -4.31 -3.38
C ALA A 482 35.06 -5.44 -3.40
N SER A 483 34.65 -6.63 -3.74
CA SER A 483 35.51 -7.79 -3.93
C SER A 483 36.08 -7.78 -5.34
N VAL A 484 37.20 -7.10 -5.53
CA VAL A 484 37.84 -6.93 -6.84
C VAL A 484 38.88 -8.01 -7.06
N LYS A 485 38.59 -8.93 -7.98
CA LYS A 485 39.49 -10.07 -8.31
C LYS A 485 40.11 -9.85 -9.69
N ALA A 486 41.34 -10.30 -9.89
CA ALA A 486 42.01 -10.23 -11.19
C ALA A 486 41.27 -11.04 -12.25
N ASN A 487 41.31 -10.56 -13.48
CA ASN A 487 40.66 -11.16 -14.65
C ASN A 487 39.11 -11.24 -14.59
N GLN A 488 38.47 -10.37 -13.80
CA GLN A 488 37.01 -10.25 -13.76
C GLN A 488 36.51 -9.09 -14.62
N SER A 489 37.03 -7.90 -14.40
CA SER A 489 36.55 -6.66 -15.01
C SER A 489 37.67 -5.95 -15.78
N PHE A 490 37.36 -5.43 -16.95
CA PHE A 490 38.36 -4.91 -17.88
C PHE A 490 37.92 -3.58 -18.50
N ILE A 491 38.90 -2.74 -18.78
CA ILE A 491 38.75 -1.53 -19.61
C ILE A 491 39.69 -1.56 -20.80
N ASN A 492 39.19 -1.22 -21.98
CA ASN A 492 40.03 -1.09 -23.16
C ASN A 492 40.61 0.34 -23.26
N SER A 493 41.91 0.46 -23.06
CA SER A 493 42.61 1.73 -23.17
C SER A 493 43.02 1.98 -24.62
N PRO A 494 42.87 3.18 -25.18
CA PRO A 494 43.34 3.53 -26.51
C PRO A 494 44.86 3.40 -26.68
N TYR A 495 45.61 3.26 -25.59
CA TYR A 495 47.05 3.20 -25.60
C TYR A 495 47.62 1.79 -25.46
N ASN A 496 46.98 0.94 -24.64
CA ASN A 496 47.51 -0.35 -24.23
C ASN A 496 46.57 -1.52 -24.49
N GLY A 497 45.42 -1.28 -25.15
CA GLY A 497 44.38 -2.31 -25.32
C GLY A 497 43.66 -2.68 -24.01
N TRP A 498 43.28 -3.94 -23.87
CA TRP A 498 42.59 -4.43 -22.69
C TRP A 498 43.48 -4.39 -21.44
N ASN A 499 42.99 -3.82 -20.38
CA ASN A 499 43.65 -3.75 -19.07
C ASN A 499 42.69 -4.32 -18.03
N ASP A 500 43.20 -5.22 -17.19
CA ASP A 500 42.50 -5.69 -16.00
C ASP A 500 42.26 -4.52 -15.04
N PHE A 501 41.02 -4.29 -14.70
CA PHE A 501 40.61 -3.12 -13.92
C PHE A 501 40.95 -3.27 -12.43
N SER A 502 41.22 -4.50 -11.96
CA SER A 502 41.70 -4.78 -10.61
C SER A 502 43.10 -4.23 -10.36
N ASN A 503 43.91 -4.06 -11.40
CA ASN A 503 45.31 -3.63 -11.31
C ASN A 503 45.48 -2.12 -11.24
N LYS A 504 44.46 -1.34 -11.26
CA LYS A 504 44.50 0.14 -11.14
C LYS A 504 44.52 0.53 -9.66
N SER A 505 45.10 1.66 -9.35
CA SER A 505 45.11 2.24 -8.00
C SER A 505 43.70 2.53 -7.46
N TYR A 506 42.73 2.49 -8.34
CA TYR A 506 41.33 2.67 -8.12
C TYR A 506 40.52 1.48 -8.67
N GLY A 507 41.06 0.27 -8.57
CA GLY A 507 40.39 -0.97 -9.04
C GLY A 507 38.95 -1.10 -8.57
N GLY A 508 38.14 -1.71 -9.43
CA GLY A 508 36.71 -1.93 -9.18
C GLY A 508 36.13 -2.90 -10.22
N ASN A 509 34.85 -3.08 -10.21
CA ASN A 509 34.12 -3.88 -11.18
C ASN A 509 33.17 -2.98 -11.98
N PHE A 510 33.14 -3.10 -13.30
CA PHE A 510 32.13 -2.42 -14.09
C PHE A 510 30.76 -3.05 -13.84
N ILE A 511 29.73 -2.22 -13.75
CA ILE A 511 28.33 -2.67 -13.62
C ILE A 511 27.88 -3.21 -14.97
N ILE A 512 28.23 -4.47 -15.21
CA ILE A 512 27.91 -5.26 -16.39
C ILE A 512 27.44 -6.63 -15.92
N LYS A 513 26.24 -7.03 -16.31
CA LYS A 513 25.61 -8.30 -15.91
C LYS A 513 25.28 -9.16 -17.13
N ALA A 514 25.09 -10.45 -16.90
CA ALA A 514 24.55 -11.37 -17.91
C ALA A 514 23.45 -12.22 -17.29
N PHE A 515 22.33 -12.32 -18.00
CA PHE A 515 21.17 -13.10 -17.57
C PHE A 515 21.06 -14.35 -18.41
N THR A 516 20.92 -15.49 -17.74
CA THR A 516 20.85 -16.78 -18.40
C THR A 516 19.67 -17.63 -17.93
N ASP A 517 19.24 -18.51 -18.82
CA ASP A 517 18.34 -19.62 -18.48
C ASP A 517 19.13 -20.93 -18.48
N ASN A 518 18.87 -21.75 -17.47
CA ASN A 518 19.40 -23.10 -17.42
C ASN A 518 18.89 -23.90 -18.61
N GLU A 519 19.77 -24.53 -19.37
CA GLU A 519 19.33 -25.48 -20.37
C GLU A 519 18.91 -26.75 -19.65
N THR A 520 17.63 -26.93 -19.55
CA THR A 520 17.09 -28.17 -19.06
C THR A 520 17.35 -29.22 -20.13
N THR A 521 18.18 -30.26 -19.82
CA THR A 521 18.15 -31.53 -20.61
C THR A 521 16.69 -31.93 -20.68
N THR A 522 16.08 -31.82 -21.86
CA THR A 522 14.68 -32.14 -22.04
C THR A 522 14.46 -33.61 -21.69
N VAL A 523 14.00 -33.85 -20.48
CA VAL A 523 13.37 -35.10 -20.16
C VAL A 523 11.96 -35.03 -20.69
N ASP A 524 11.72 -35.63 -21.83
CA ASP A 524 10.43 -35.59 -22.48
C ASP A 524 9.31 -36.18 -21.60
N VAL A 525 8.13 -35.64 -21.76
CA VAL A 525 6.95 -36.25 -21.20
C VAL A 525 6.71 -37.58 -21.89
N GLU A 526 6.93 -38.66 -21.15
CA GLU A 526 6.72 -40.01 -21.65
C GLU A 526 5.24 -40.42 -21.62
N LYS A 527 4.52 -39.97 -20.60
CA LYS A 527 3.12 -40.33 -20.36
C LYS A 527 2.38 -39.25 -19.62
N VAL A 528 1.12 -39.04 -20.00
CA VAL A 528 0.11 -38.36 -19.20
C VAL A 528 -0.84 -39.38 -18.60
N SER A 529 -1.26 -39.22 -17.38
CA SER A 529 -2.28 -40.04 -16.72
C SER A 529 -3.29 -39.15 -16.00
N LEU A 530 -4.53 -39.62 -15.90
CA LEU A 530 -5.55 -38.92 -15.15
C LEU A 530 -5.84 -39.64 -13.83
N ASN A 531 -6.26 -38.89 -12.83
CA ASN A 531 -6.70 -39.42 -11.53
C ASN A 531 -7.92 -40.35 -11.66
N LYS A 532 -8.67 -40.27 -12.78
CA LYS A 532 -9.81 -41.14 -13.10
C LYS A 532 -9.82 -41.50 -14.58
N SER A 533 -10.19 -42.76 -14.88
CA SER A 533 -10.43 -43.22 -16.24
C SER A 533 -11.89 -43.10 -16.65
N ALA A 534 -12.80 -43.02 -15.68
CA ALA A 534 -14.21 -42.79 -15.89
C ALA A 534 -14.82 -42.12 -14.66
N THR A 535 -15.86 -41.30 -14.89
CA THR A 535 -16.68 -40.69 -13.86
C THR A 535 -18.12 -40.55 -14.32
N THR A 536 -19.06 -40.40 -13.38
CA THR A 536 -20.47 -40.16 -13.66
C THR A 536 -20.87 -38.91 -12.90
N LEU A 537 -21.38 -37.93 -13.63
CA LEU A 537 -21.89 -36.66 -13.14
C LEU A 537 -23.36 -36.51 -13.53
N THR A 538 -24.11 -35.74 -12.78
CA THR A 538 -25.45 -35.30 -13.16
C THR A 538 -25.36 -33.94 -13.87
N GLU A 539 -26.24 -33.61 -14.77
CA GLU A 539 -26.28 -32.29 -15.43
C GLU A 539 -26.19 -31.15 -14.41
N GLY A 540 -25.24 -30.24 -14.60
CA GLY A 540 -24.96 -29.11 -13.75
C GLY A 540 -23.90 -29.37 -12.67
N GLU A 541 -23.51 -30.64 -12.45
CA GLU A 541 -22.38 -30.95 -11.55
C GLU A 541 -21.05 -30.71 -12.24
N SER A 542 -20.03 -30.50 -11.42
CA SER A 542 -18.67 -30.34 -11.90
C SER A 542 -17.70 -31.16 -11.04
N GLU A 543 -16.68 -31.69 -11.69
CA GLU A 543 -15.57 -32.38 -11.05
C GLU A 543 -14.24 -31.97 -11.70
N THR A 544 -13.17 -31.88 -10.92
CA THR A 544 -11.86 -31.58 -11.47
C THR A 544 -11.09 -32.87 -11.69
N LEU A 545 -10.69 -33.09 -12.92
CA LEU A 545 -9.72 -34.13 -13.29
C LEU A 545 -8.31 -33.58 -13.16
N THR A 546 -7.43 -34.34 -12.55
CA THR A 546 -6.02 -33.99 -12.39
C THR A 546 -5.17 -34.83 -13.34
N ALA A 547 -4.38 -34.17 -14.16
CA ALA A 547 -3.39 -34.78 -15.01
C ALA A 547 -2.05 -34.93 -14.28
N THR A 548 -1.44 -36.10 -14.35
CA THR A 548 -0.09 -36.35 -13.83
C THR A 548 0.82 -36.67 -14.99
N ILE A 549 1.93 -35.95 -15.07
CA ILE A 549 2.96 -36.12 -16.06
C ILE A 549 4.01 -37.09 -15.52
N THR A 550 4.45 -38.05 -16.35
CA THR A 550 5.51 -39.01 -16.04
C THR A 550 6.59 -38.89 -17.12
N PRO A 551 7.88 -38.85 -16.75
CA PRO A 551 8.38 -38.80 -15.38
C PRO A 551 8.10 -37.43 -14.71
N SER A 552 8.04 -37.38 -13.38
CA SER A 552 7.77 -36.13 -12.62
C SER A 552 8.83 -35.05 -12.84
N ASN A 553 10.05 -35.47 -13.15
CA ASN A 553 11.20 -34.63 -13.52
C ASN A 553 11.25 -34.30 -15.02
N ALA A 554 10.16 -34.50 -15.79
CA ALA A 554 10.10 -33.97 -17.15
C ALA A 554 10.37 -32.44 -17.12
N THR A 555 11.23 -31.99 -18.04
CA THR A 555 11.70 -30.56 -18.02
C THR A 555 11.13 -29.73 -19.18
N GLY A 556 10.46 -30.39 -20.17
CA GLY A 556 9.73 -29.70 -21.21
C GLY A 556 8.45 -29.07 -20.69
N ASP A 557 7.79 -28.29 -21.54
CA ASP A 557 6.50 -27.67 -21.21
C ASP A 557 5.53 -28.71 -20.63
N LYS A 558 5.24 -28.60 -19.36
CA LYS A 558 4.32 -29.46 -18.58
C LYS A 558 2.87 -29.02 -18.70
N THR A 559 2.58 -28.02 -19.49
CA THR A 559 1.21 -27.61 -19.73
C THR A 559 0.40 -28.75 -20.33
N VAL A 560 -0.79 -28.91 -19.83
CA VAL A 560 -1.73 -29.90 -20.30
C VAL A 560 -2.90 -29.21 -20.93
N LYS A 561 -3.10 -29.48 -22.22
CA LYS A 561 -4.26 -28.98 -22.95
C LYS A 561 -5.42 -29.93 -22.76
N TRP A 562 -6.53 -29.44 -22.29
CA TRP A 562 -7.74 -30.19 -22.08
C TRP A 562 -8.68 -30.05 -23.26
N SER A 563 -9.37 -31.13 -23.58
CA SER A 563 -10.39 -31.16 -24.61
C SER A 563 -11.51 -32.16 -24.30
N SER A 564 -12.69 -31.89 -24.82
CA SER A 564 -13.85 -32.79 -24.72
C SER A 564 -14.21 -33.31 -26.09
N SER A 565 -14.51 -34.60 -26.21
CA SER A 565 -15.05 -35.20 -27.43
C SER A 565 -16.47 -34.70 -27.75
N ASN A 566 -17.13 -34.10 -26.76
CA ASN A 566 -18.45 -33.53 -26.91
C ASN A 566 -18.74 -32.47 -25.85
N GLU A 567 -18.39 -31.25 -26.17
CA GLU A 567 -18.56 -30.07 -25.33
C GLU A 567 -20.03 -29.76 -24.95
N ALA A 568 -20.96 -30.26 -25.74
CA ALA A 568 -22.39 -30.11 -25.45
C ALA A 568 -22.86 -31.08 -24.35
N VAL A 569 -22.13 -32.18 -24.11
CA VAL A 569 -22.39 -33.16 -23.05
C VAL A 569 -21.61 -32.82 -21.81
N ALA A 570 -20.29 -32.69 -21.94
CA ALA A 570 -19.40 -32.30 -20.83
C ALA A 570 -18.30 -31.39 -21.38
N ALA A 571 -18.22 -30.19 -20.85
CA ALA A 571 -17.15 -29.23 -21.14
C ALA A 571 -16.03 -29.38 -20.13
N VAL A 572 -14.79 -29.03 -20.53
CA VAL A 572 -13.63 -28.98 -19.65
C VAL A 572 -12.92 -27.63 -19.82
N ASP A 573 -12.54 -27.03 -18.73
CA ASP A 573 -11.73 -25.81 -18.75
C ASP A 573 -10.20 -26.09 -18.75
N SER A 574 -9.40 -25.04 -18.81
CA SER A 574 -7.94 -25.12 -18.82
C SER A 574 -7.34 -25.77 -17.56
N ASN A 575 -8.08 -25.80 -16.45
CA ASN A 575 -7.66 -26.38 -15.17
C ASN A 575 -8.13 -27.82 -14.97
N GLY A 576 -8.74 -28.42 -15.99
CA GLY A 576 -9.28 -29.79 -15.91
C GLY A 576 -10.62 -29.90 -15.19
N LYS A 577 -11.29 -28.80 -14.89
CA LYS A 577 -12.64 -28.82 -14.32
C LYS A 577 -13.65 -29.18 -15.38
N VAL A 578 -14.21 -30.35 -15.21
CA VAL A 578 -15.28 -30.89 -16.09
C VAL A 578 -16.64 -30.40 -15.59
N THR A 579 -17.43 -29.83 -16.47
CA THR A 579 -18.79 -29.40 -16.19
C THR A 579 -19.78 -30.22 -17.05
N ALA A 580 -20.65 -30.96 -16.40
CA ALA A 580 -21.69 -31.76 -17.02
C ALA A 580 -22.83 -30.86 -17.54
N LYS A 581 -22.98 -30.75 -18.87
CA LYS A 581 -23.95 -29.84 -19.49
C LYS A 581 -25.26 -30.54 -19.92
N LYS A 582 -25.18 -31.76 -20.48
CA LYS A 582 -26.32 -32.48 -21.00
C LYS A 582 -26.11 -33.98 -20.91
N ALA A 583 -27.14 -34.72 -20.64
CA ALA A 583 -27.13 -36.17 -20.58
C ALA A 583 -26.52 -36.81 -21.84
N GLY A 584 -25.60 -37.72 -21.64
CA GLY A 584 -24.83 -38.38 -22.68
C GLY A 584 -23.47 -38.83 -22.19
N THR A 585 -22.61 -39.16 -23.11
CA THR A 585 -21.22 -39.55 -22.77
C THR A 585 -20.23 -38.67 -23.56
N ALA A 586 -19.20 -38.19 -22.89
CA ALA A 586 -18.10 -37.50 -23.51
C ALA A 586 -16.77 -38.04 -22.96
N VAL A 587 -15.73 -38.00 -23.75
CA VAL A 587 -14.38 -38.32 -23.30
C VAL A 587 -13.62 -37.01 -23.13
N ILE A 588 -13.19 -36.76 -21.91
CA ILE A 588 -12.30 -35.65 -21.62
C ILE A 588 -10.87 -36.12 -21.78
N THR A 589 -10.10 -35.41 -22.59
CA THR A 589 -8.74 -35.79 -22.93
C THR A 589 -7.78 -34.70 -22.46
N ALA A 590 -6.77 -35.08 -21.71
CA ALA A 590 -5.61 -34.27 -21.37
C ALA A 590 -4.46 -34.59 -22.33
N THR A 591 -3.90 -33.57 -22.97
CA THR A 591 -2.82 -33.72 -23.97
C THR A 591 -1.64 -32.86 -23.54
N SER A 592 -0.45 -33.44 -23.37
CA SER A 592 0.79 -32.68 -23.12
C SER A 592 1.25 -31.97 -24.40
N SER A 593 2.17 -31.00 -24.22
CA SER A 593 2.76 -30.23 -25.33
C SER A 593 3.39 -31.12 -26.41
N ASN A 594 3.99 -32.28 -26.02
CA ASN A 594 4.56 -33.24 -26.97
C ASN A 594 3.57 -34.33 -27.43
N GLY A 595 2.26 -34.13 -27.25
CA GLY A 595 1.21 -34.96 -27.84
C GLY A 595 0.84 -36.25 -27.08
N LYS A 596 1.35 -36.48 -25.88
CA LYS A 596 0.91 -37.64 -25.05
C LYS A 596 -0.49 -37.34 -24.50
N THR A 597 -1.33 -38.34 -24.48
CA THR A 597 -2.75 -38.17 -24.11
C THR A 597 -3.18 -39.13 -23.01
N ALA A 598 -4.14 -38.69 -22.19
CA ALA A 598 -4.91 -39.56 -21.30
C ALA A 598 -6.39 -39.12 -21.34
N GLY A 599 -7.27 -40.12 -21.30
CA GLY A 599 -8.72 -39.87 -21.41
C GLY A 599 -9.48 -40.32 -20.17
N CYS A 600 -10.52 -39.58 -19.83
CA CYS A 600 -11.53 -39.96 -18.84
C CYS A 600 -12.92 -39.97 -19.50
N THR A 601 -13.64 -41.08 -19.41
CA THR A 601 -15.02 -41.18 -19.91
C THR A 601 -15.98 -40.57 -18.88
N VAL A 602 -16.59 -39.47 -19.24
CA VAL A 602 -17.61 -38.80 -18.42
C VAL A 602 -19.00 -39.19 -18.89
N THR A 603 -19.75 -39.86 -18.05
CA THR A 603 -21.17 -40.16 -18.30
C THR A 603 -21.99 -39.11 -17.55
N VAL A 604 -22.69 -38.30 -18.29
CA VAL A 604 -23.62 -37.31 -17.71
C VAL A 604 -25.02 -37.92 -17.65
N LYS A 605 -25.54 -38.03 -16.45
CA LYS A 605 -26.96 -38.39 -16.23
C LYS A 605 -27.79 -37.12 -16.30
N GLN A 606 -28.97 -37.27 -16.87
CA GLN A 606 -29.93 -36.17 -16.86
C GLN A 606 -30.23 -35.76 -15.41
N LYS A 607 -30.12 -34.49 -15.13
CA LYS A 607 -30.54 -33.97 -13.84
C LYS A 607 -32.05 -34.21 -13.71
N GLU A 608 -32.42 -34.88 -12.66
CA GLU A 608 -33.83 -35.04 -12.37
C GLU A 608 -34.40 -33.66 -11.99
N ILE A 609 -35.04 -33.05 -12.95
CA ILE A 609 -35.71 -31.78 -12.75
C ILE A 609 -37.12 -32.12 -12.24
N ALA A 610 -37.25 -32.08 -10.94
CA ALA A 610 -38.53 -32.25 -10.28
C ALA A 610 -39.49 -31.15 -10.76
N ILE A 611 -40.72 -31.51 -10.87
CA ILE A 611 -41.78 -30.51 -11.05
C ILE A 611 -41.81 -29.63 -9.82
N THR A 612 -41.33 -28.37 -9.94
CA THR A 612 -41.29 -27.39 -8.83
C THR A 612 -42.61 -26.64 -8.72
N GLY A 613 -43.35 -26.60 -9.79
CA GLY A 613 -44.64 -25.93 -9.83
C GLY A 613 -45.49 -26.40 -10.99
N ILE A 614 -46.74 -26.12 -10.91
CA ILE A 614 -47.68 -26.16 -12.00
C ILE A 614 -48.41 -24.82 -12.03
N SER A 615 -48.64 -24.28 -13.15
CA SER A 615 -49.39 -23.03 -13.34
C SER A 615 -50.52 -23.25 -14.35
N LEU A 616 -51.49 -22.42 -14.25
CA LEU A 616 -52.54 -22.32 -15.24
C LEU A 616 -52.33 -21.11 -16.13
N ASN A 617 -52.76 -21.19 -17.37
CA ASN A 617 -52.74 -20.04 -18.30
C ASN A 617 -53.58 -18.86 -17.77
N LYS A 618 -54.40 -19.10 -16.77
CA LYS A 618 -55.21 -18.12 -16.05
C LYS A 618 -55.27 -18.47 -14.56
N SER A 619 -55.02 -17.48 -13.70
CA SER A 619 -55.27 -17.57 -12.23
C SER A 619 -56.76 -17.26 -11.91
N THR A 620 -57.36 -16.49 -12.79
CA THR A 620 -58.76 -16.17 -12.73
C THR A 620 -59.32 -16.14 -14.14
N THR A 621 -60.55 -16.49 -14.30
CA THR A 621 -61.29 -16.24 -15.52
C THR A 621 -62.74 -15.86 -15.18
N SER A 622 -63.35 -15.20 -16.11
CA SER A 622 -64.74 -14.73 -15.98
C SER A 622 -65.52 -15.18 -17.19
N LEU A 623 -66.51 -15.94 -16.90
CA LEU A 623 -67.41 -16.40 -17.90
C LEU A 623 -68.82 -15.89 -17.56
N THR A 624 -69.59 -15.61 -18.58
CA THR A 624 -71.01 -15.33 -18.37
C THR A 624 -71.73 -16.67 -18.30
N GLU A 625 -72.84 -16.76 -17.58
CA GLU A 625 -73.65 -17.99 -17.51
C GLU A 625 -73.91 -18.55 -18.86
N GLY A 626 -73.61 -19.86 -19.09
CA GLY A 626 -73.67 -20.58 -20.34
C GLY A 626 -72.44 -20.68 -21.20
N GLU A 627 -71.43 -19.92 -20.90
CA GLU A 627 -70.09 -19.91 -21.62
C GLU A 627 -69.19 -21.06 -21.13
N SER A 628 -68.17 -21.39 -21.96
CA SER A 628 -67.21 -22.41 -21.66
C SER A 628 -65.80 -21.92 -22.08
N GLU A 629 -64.77 -22.22 -21.30
CA GLU A 629 -63.38 -21.94 -21.60
C GLU A 629 -62.47 -23.12 -21.22
N THR A 630 -61.36 -23.30 -21.94
CA THR A 630 -60.41 -24.36 -21.61
C THR A 630 -59.18 -23.72 -20.86
N LEU A 631 -58.95 -24.19 -19.63
CA LEU A 631 -57.77 -23.89 -18.91
C LEU A 631 -56.63 -24.83 -19.33
N THR A 632 -55.44 -24.27 -19.54
CA THR A 632 -54.25 -25.02 -19.90
C THR A 632 -53.28 -25.04 -18.73
N ALA A 633 -52.87 -26.23 -18.31
CA ALA A 633 -51.88 -26.41 -17.27
C ALA A 633 -50.49 -26.40 -17.88
N THR A 634 -49.60 -25.61 -17.30
CA THR A 634 -48.17 -25.56 -17.63
C THR A 634 -47.34 -26.01 -16.42
N ILE A 635 -46.57 -27.05 -16.65
CA ILE A 635 -45.66 -27.58 -15.63
C ILE A 635 -44.38 -26.75 -15.64
N THR A 636 -43.94 -26.35 -14.46
CA THR A 636 -42.68 -25.62 -14.24
C THR A 636 -41.73 -26.52 -13.50
N PRO A 637 -40.47 -26.57 -13.97
CA PRO A 637 -40.03 -26.05 -15.24
C PRO A 637 -40.53 -26.89 -16.43
N SER A 638 -40.65 -26.31 -17.61
CA SER A 638 -41.16 -26.98 -18.83
C SER A 638 -40.33 -28.22 -19.21
N ASN A 639 -39.07 -28.22 -18.82
CA ASN A 639 -38.10 -29.30 -18.98
C ASN A 639 -38.09 -30.31 -17.81
N ALA A 640 -39.07 -30.28 -16.89
CA ALA A 640 -39.17 -31.30 -15.85
C ALA A 640 -39.17 -32.73 -16.46
N THR A 641 -38.44 -33.64 -15.82
CA THR A 641 -38.20 -34.99 -16.35
C THR A 641 -39.10 -36.08 -15.76
N GLY A 642 -39.86 -35.74 -14.70
CA GLY A 642 -40.79 -36.64 -14.05
C GLY A 642 -42.13 -36.80 -14.81
N ASP A 643 -42.98 -37.69 -14.31
CA ASP A 643 -44.34 -37.89 -14.86
C ASP A 643 -45.13 -36.58 -14.86
N LYS A 644 -45.52 -36.12 -16.05
CA LYS A 644 -46.20 -34.85 -16.28
C LYS A 644 -47.71 -34.96 -16.34
N THR A 645 -48.30 -36.08 -15.93
CA THR A 645 -49.74 -36.23 -15.85
C THR A 645 -50.38 -35.28 -14.85
N VAL A 646 -51.52 -34.73 -15.18
CA VAL A 646 -52.26 -33.78 -14.34
C VAL A 646 -53.70 -34.24 -14.10
N LYS A 647 -54.20 -33.92 -12.90
CA LYS A 647 -55.57 -34.21 -12.50
C LYS A 647 -56.32 -32.91 -12.22
N TRP A 648 -57.53 -32.80 -12.79
CA TRP A 648 -58.38 -31.61 -12.65
C TRP A 648 -59.51 -31.83 -11.64
N SER A 649 -59.96 -30.79 -10.95
CA SER A 649 -61.04 -30.77 -10.00
C SER A 649 -61.65 -29.38 -9.87
N SER A 650 -62.94 -29.32 -9.54
CA SER A 650 -63.67 -28.08 -9.24
C SER A 650 -64.08 -28.04 -7.77
N SER A 651 -64.04 -26.94 -7.11
CA SER A 651 -64.57 -26.74 -5.75
C SER A 651 -66.05 -26.61 -5.69
N ASN A 652 -66.67 -26.30 -6.83
CA ASN A 652 -68.18 -26.21 -6.94
C ASN A 652 -68.60 -26.44 -8.36
N GLU A 653 -68.90 -27.67 -8.67
CA GLU A 653 -69.35 -28.11 -9.99
C GLU A 653 -70.71 -27.55 -10.39
N ALA A 654 -71.52 -27.03 -9.42
CA ALA A 654 -72.84 -26.39 -9.72
C ALA A 654 -72.66 -24.98 -10.30
N VAL A 655 -71.50 -24.32 -9.97
CA VAL A 655 -71.08 -22.98 -10.47
C VAL A 655 -70.27 -23.15 -11.76
N ALA A 656 -69.20 -23.92 -11.74
CA ALA A 656 -68.39 -24.23 -12.91
C ALA A 656 -67.81 -25.65 -12.82
N ALA A 657 -68.13 -26.49 -13.83
CA ALA A 657 -67.61 -27.85 -13.95
C ALA A 657 -66.39 -27.89 -14.85
N VAL A 658 -65.40 -28.82 -14.56
CA VAL A 658 -64.21 -29.03 -15.37
C VAL A 658 -64.10 -30.49 -15.82
N ASP A 659 -63.65 -30.71 -17.02
CA ASP A 659 -63.38 -32.07 -17.56
C ASP A 659 -61.87 -32.43 -17.45
N SER A 660 -61.56 -33.69 -17.85
CA SER A 660 -60.18 -34.18 -17.81
C SER A 660 -59.18 -33.40 -18.74
N ASN A 661 -59.62 -32.59 -19.63
CA ASN A 661 -58.87 -31.81 -20.58
C ASN A 661 -58.79 -30.33 -20.18
N GLY A 662 -59.32 -29.97 -18.99
CA GLY A 662 -59.32 -28.62 -18.48
C GLY A 662 -60.41 -27.70 -19.00
N LYS A 663 -61.38 -28.20 -19.73
CA LYS A 663 -62.49 -27.40 -20.22
C LYS A 663 -63.51 -27.13 -19.07
N VAL A 664 -63.62 -25.84 -18.74
CA VAL A 664 -64.55 -25.31 -17.73
C VAL A 664 -65.84 -24.84 -18.39
N THR A 665 -66.90 -25.17 -17.78
CA THR A 665 -68.27 -24.77 -18.26
C THR A 665 -69.00 -23.99 -17.14
N ALA A 666 -69.36 -22.75 -17.40
CA ALA A 666 -70.06 -21.84 -16.45
C ALA A 666 -71.59 -22.17 -16.39
N LYS A 667 -72.02 -22.60 -15.22
CA LYS A 667 -73.40 -23.05 -15.04
C LYS A 667 -74.34 -22.04 -14.32
N LYS A 668 -73.83 -21.34 -13.34
CA LYS A 668 -74.56 -20.36 -12.54
C LYS A 668 -73.59 -19.24 -12.00
N ALA A 669 -74.10 -18.01 -11.88
CA ALA A 669 -73.39 -16.92 -11.31
C ALA A 669 -72.85 -17.26 -9.90
N GLY A 670 -71.61 -17.01 -9.70
CA GLY A 670 -70.84 -17.37 -8.48
C GLY A 670 -69.39 -17.61 -8.78
N THR A 671 -68.67 -18.13 -7.83
CA THR A 671 -67.28 -18.45 -7.97
C THR A 671 -67.04 -19.93 -7.69
N ALA A 672 -66.24 -20.54 -8.56
CA ALA A 672 -65.65 -21.85 -8.33
C ALA A 672 -64.14 -21.82 -8.53
N VAL A 673 -63.39 -22.60 -7.77
CA VAL A 673 -61.99 -22.76 -7.93
C VAL A 673 -61.72 -24.06 -8.69
N ILE A 674 -61.20 -23.97 -9.87
CA ILE A 674 -60.69 -25.11 -10.63
C ILE A 674 -59.25 -25.35 -10.28
N THR A 675 -58.91 -26.53 -9.81
CA THR A 675 -57.59 -26.92 -9.38
C THR A 675 -57.02 -28.00 -10.28
N VAL A 676 -55.78 -27.82 -10.72
CA VAL A 676 -55.01 -28.85 -11.40
C VAL A 676 -53.86 -29.29 -10.49
N THR A 677 -53.63 -30.60 -10.42
CA THR A 677 -52.57 -31.17 -9.55
C THR A 677 -51.69 -32.08 -10.39
N SER A 678 -50.37 -31.90 -10.32
CA SER A 678 -49.35 -32.75 -10.98
C SER A 678 -49.18 -34.08 -10.23
N SER A 679 -48.53 -35.05 -10.85
CA SER A 679 -48.22 -36.36 -10.30
C SER A 679 -47.45 -36.31 -8.96
N ASN A 680 -46.61 -35.30 -8.75
CA ASN A 680 -45.86 -35.09 -7.47
C ASN A 680 -46.57 -34.14 -6.48
N GLY A 681 -47.85 -33.86 -6.67
CA GLY A 681 -48.66 -33.13 -5.71
C GLY A 681 -48.59 -31.60 -5.79
N LYS A 682 -47.90 -31.00 -6.75
CA LYS A 682 -47.94 -29.55 -6.98
C LYS A 682 -49.27 -29.19 -7.61
N SER A 683 -49.88 -28.11 -7.15
CA SER A 683 -51.18 -27.68 -7.63
C SER A 683 -51.21 -26.21 -8.03
N ALA A 684 -52.07 -25.88 -8.95
CA ALA A 684 -52.43 -24.51 -9.32
C ALA A 684 -53.92 -24.41 -9.47
N SER A 685 -54.42 -23.25 -9.18
CA SER A 685 -55.87 -23.03 -9.19
C SER A 685 -56.20 -21.81 -10.04
N CYS A 686 -57.34 -21.88 -10.68
CA CYS A 686 -58.00 -20.78 -11.37
C CYS A 686 -59.35 -20.51 -10.74
N THR A 687 -59.53 -19.29 -10.28
CA THR A 687 -60.85 -18.86 -9.80
C THR A 687 -61.73 -18.49 -11.01
N VAL A 688 -62.75 -19.23 -11.19
CA VAL A 688 -63.72 -18.98 -12.25
C VAL A 688 -64.87 -18.20 -11.66
N THR A 689 -65.02 -16.98 -12.14
CA THR A 689 -66.18 -16.14 -11.77
C THR A 689 -67.17 -16.17 -12.91
N VAL A 690 -68.34 -16.66 -12.62
CA VAL A 690 -69.43 -16.62 -13.56
C VAL A 690 -70.21 -15.34 -13.34
N LYS A 691 -70.30 -14.51 -14.37
CA LYS A 691 -70.93 -13.17 -14.31
C LYS A 691 -72.37 -13.18 -14.70
N GLN A 692 -73.12 -12.32 -14.01
CA GLN A 692 -74.51 -11.97 -14.41
C GLN A 692 -74.47 -10.82 -15.43
N LYS A 693 -75.54 -10.67 -16.23
CA LYS A 693 -75.58 -9.78 -17.40
C LYS A 693 -75.51 -8.28 -17.01
N GLU A 694 -74.84 -7.48 -17.86
CA GLU A 694 -74.30 -6.14 -17.79
C GLU A 694 -75.07 -5.04 -17.04
N ILE A 695 -74.37 -4.24 -16.19
CA ILE A 695 -74.85 -3.05 -15.45
C ILE A 695 -74.03 -1.81 -15.81
N ALA A 696 -74.60 -0.71 -16.24
CA ALA A 696 -73.92 0.50 -16.73
C ALA A 696 -73.35 1.39 -15.57
N ILE A 697 -72.21 2.15 -15.83
CA ILE A 697 -71.64 3.09 -14.93
C ILE A 697 -72.54 4.32 -14.73
N THR A 698 -72.83 4.71 -13.45
CA THR A 698 -73.63 5.86 -13.10
C THR A 698 -72.83 7.00 -12.45
N GLY A 699 -71.60 6.73 -11.95
CA GLY A 699 -70.70 7.75 -11.32
C GLY A 699 -69.24 7.31 -11.12
N ILE A 700 -68.38 8.25 -10.81
CA ILE A 700 -66.99 8.06 -10.44
C ILE A 700 -66.65 8.90 -9.20
N GLY A 701 -65.82 8.41 -8.27
CA GLY A 701 -65.32 9.13 -7.09
C GLY A 701 -63.83 8.95 -6.92
N LEU A 702 -63.14 9.82 -6.24
CA LEU A 702 -61.75 9.72 -5.87
C LEU A 702 -61.61 9.37 -4.38
N ASN A 703 -60.54 8.65 -4.02
CA ASN A 703 -60.19 8.29 -2.63
C ASN A 703 -59.83 9.53 -1.80
N LYS A 704 -59.51 10.67 -2.45
CA LYS A 704 -59.23 11.96 -1.81
C LYS A 704 -59.82 13.09 -2.61
N SER A 705 -60.41 14.11 -1.93
CA SER A 705 -60.83 15.38 -2.50
C SER A 705 -59.73 16.44 -2.42
N THR A 706 -58.82 16.26 -1.45
CA THR A 706 -57.63 17.14 -1.26
C THR A 706 -56.45 16.29 -0.76
N THR A 707 -55.22 16.69 -1.14
CA THR A 707 -53.97 16.15 -0.60
C THR A 707 -52.90 17.19 -0.58
N SER A 708 -51.87 16.97 0.24
CA SER A 708 -50.71 17.89 0.35
C SER A 708 -49.44 17.05 0.20
N LEU A 709 -48.58 17.45 -0.72
CA LEU A 709 -47.28 16.82 -1.04
C LEU A 709 -46.17 17.85 -0.89
N THR A 710 -44.97 17.43 -0.63
CA THR A 710 -43.75 18.27 -0.70
C THR A 710 -43.18 18.19 -2.12
N GLU A 711 -42.47 19.19 -2.59
CA GLU A 711 -41.79 19.17 -3.88
C GLU A 711 -40.90 17.93 -4.03
N GLY A 712 -41.07 17.18 -5.12
CA GLY A 712 -40.45 15.93 -5.42
C GLY A 712 -41.21 14.69 -4.94
N GLU A 713 -42.20 14.82 -4.08
CA GLU A 713 -43.03 13.70 -3.63
C GLU A 713 -44.06 13.29 -4.67
N SER A 714 -44.51 12.06 -4.56
CA SER A 714 -45.53 11.49 -5.41
C SER A 714 -46.55 10.72 -4.57
N GLU A 715 -47.79 10.73 -4.97
CA GLU A 715 -48.85 9.94 -4.39
C GLU A 715 -49.78 9.41 -5.49
N THR A 716 -50.43 8.30 -5.26
CA THR A 716 -51.40 7.77 -6.23
C THR A 716 -52.83 8.01 -5.77
N LEU A 717 -53.57 8.76 -6.59
CA LEU A 717 -55.01 8.92 -6.42
C LEU A 717 -55.72 7.74 -7.05
N THR A 718 -56.73 7.20 -6.36
CA THR A 718 -57.48 6.05 -6.82
C THR A 718 -58.91 6.46 -7.18
N ALA A 719 -59.34 6.12 -8.37
CA ALA A 719 -60.70 6.40 -8.80
C ALA A 719 -61.60 5.21 -8.58
N THR A 720 -62.80 5.40 -8.05
CA THR A 720 -63.82 4.38 -7.78
C THR A 720 -65.06 4.66 -8.60
N ILE A 721 -65.49 3.65 -9.36
CA ILE A 721 -66.63 3.73 -10.24
C ILE A 721 -67.92 3.22 -9.51
N ALA A 722 -69.02 3.93 -9.68
CA ALA A 722 -70.35 3.51 -9.15
C ALA A 722 -71.35 3.23 -10.28
N PRO A 723 -72.26 2.26 -10.12
CA PRO A 723 -72.23 1.34 -8.99
C PRO A 723 -71.06 0.38 -9.07
N SER A 724 -70.60 -0.14 -7.95
CA SER A 724 -69.41 -1.05 -7.91
C SER A 724 -69.60 -2.34 -8.76
N ASN A 725 -70.80 -2.73 -8.93
CA ASN A 725 -71.21 -3.88 -9.78
C ASN A 725 -71.54 -3.47 -11.25
N ALA A 726 -71.22 -2.23 -11.69
CA ALA A 726 -71.21 -1.83 -13.09
C ALA A 726 -70.37 -2.74 -13.92
N THR A 727 -70.83 -3.19 -15.10
CA THR A 727 -70.23 -4.22 -15.91
C THR A 727 -69.55 -3.64 -17.19
N GLY A 728 -69.68 -2.30 -17.44
CA GLY A 728 -69.08 -1.63 -18.59
C GLY A 728 -67.59 -1.29 -18.41
N ASP A 729 -66.97 -0.74 -19.46
CA ASP A 729 -65.58 -0.26 -19.45
C ASP A 729 -65.37 0.76 -18.32
N LYS A 730 -64.48 0.41 -17.35
CA LYS A 730 -64.15 1.18 -16.17
C LYS A 730 -62.86 1.99 -16.32
N THR A 731 -62.36 2.18 -17.54
CA THR A 731 -61.17 3.01 -17.77
C THR A 731 -61.38 4.44 -17.28
N VAL A 732 -60.34 4.97 -16.65
CA VAL A 732 -60.29 6.30 -16.09
C VAL A 732 -59.16 7.11 -16.76
N LYS A 733 -59.53 8.26 -17.29
CA LYS A 733 -58.59 9.20 -17.86
C LYS A 733 -58.27 10.31 -16.85
N TRP A 734 -56.99 10.54 -16.63
CA TRP A 734 -56.49 11.55 -15.66
C TRP A 734 -55.97 12.82 -16.34
N SER A 735 -56.14 13.98 -15.67
CA SER A 735 -55.63 15.27 -16.13
C SER A 735 -55.30 16.19 -14.94
N SER A 736 -54.35 17.09 -15.12
CA SER A 736 -54.00 18.14 -14.16
C SER A 736 -54.36 19.53 -14.68
N SER A 737 -54.88 20.39 -13.83
CA SER A 737 -55.14 21.80 -14.19
C SER A 737 -53.88 22.64 -14.32
N ASN A 738 -52.76 22.15 -13.76
CA ASN A 738 -51.45 22.80 -13.87
C ASN A 738 -50.29 21.77 -13.74
N GLU A 739 -49.85 21.27 -14.87
CA GLU A 739 -48.78 20.26 -15.00
C GLU A 739 -47.38 20.75 -14.52
N ALA A 740 -47.19 22.11 -14.43
CA ALA A 740 -45.95 22.67 -13.88
C ALA A 740 -45.89 22.61 -12.34
N VAL A 741 -47.05 22.53 -11.68
CA VAL A 741 -47.18 22.39 -10.21
C VAL A 741 -47.28 20.93 -9.84
N VAL A 742 -48.20 20.19 -10.49
CA VAL A 742 -48.45 18.79 -10.25
C VAL A 742 -48.72 18.06 -11.58
N ALA A 743 -47.90 17.09 -11.89
CA ALA A 743 -48.14 16.18 -13.00
C ALA A 743 -48.96 14.95 -12.54
N VAL A 744 -49.81 14.39 -13.42
CA VAL A 744 -50.49 13.14 -13.18
C VAL A 744 -50.29 12.17 -14.33
N ASP A 745 -50.03 10.90 -14.04
CA ASP A 745 -49.92 9.86 -15.07
C ASP A 745 -51.24 9.11 -15.30
N SER A 746 -51.23 8.18 -16.27
CA SER A 746 -52.40 7.39 -16.63
C SER A 746 -52.91 6.45 -15.52
N ASN A 747 -52.16 6.23 -14.46
CA ASN A 747 -52.49 5.40 -13.32
C ASN A 747 -52.96 6.20 -12.10
N GLY A 748 -53.06 7.52 -12.25
CA GLY A 748 -53.45 8.42 -11.18
C GLY A 748 -52.30 8.80 -10.21
N LYS A 749 -51.04 8.45 -10.54
CA LYS A 749 -49.89 8.87 -9.76
C LYS A 749 -49.64 10.37 -10.02
N VAL A 750 -49.83 11.17 -8.98
CA VAL A 750 -49.51 12.61 -8.95
C VAL A 750 -48.12 12.84 -8.47
N THR A 751 -47.37 13.73 -9.14
CA THR A 751 -46.00 14.09 -8.80
C THR A 751 -45.91 15.60 -8.58
N ALA A 752 -45.50 16.01 -7.38
CA ALA A 752 -45.35 17.40 -6.98
C ALA A 752 -44.05 17.98 -7.57
N LYS A 753 -44.18 18.95 -8.49
CA LYS A 753 -43.03 19.54 -9.19
C LYS A 753 -42.57 20.86 -8.59
N LYS A 754 -43.52 21.68 -8.14
CA LYS A 754 -43.23 23.01 -7.60
C LYS A 754 -44.30 23.43 -6.60
N ALA A 755 -43.92 24.16 -5.57
CA ALA A 755 -44.87 24.69 -4.59
C ALA A 755 -46.01 25.47 -5.24
N GLY A 756 -47.23 25.13 -4.85
CA GLY A 756 -48.45 25.71 -5.40
C GLY A 756 -49.63 24.73 -5.30
N THR A 757 -50.71 25.02 -6.04
CA THR A 757 -51.92 24.15 -6.02
C THR A 757 -52.36 23.81 -7.45
N ALA A 758 -52.70 22.55 -7.66
CA ALA A 758 -53.28 22.11 -8.90
C ALA A 758 -54.46 21.13 -8.63
N VAL A 759 -55.42 21.10 -9.53
CA VAL A 759 -56.59 20.18 -9.46
C VAL A 759 -56.36 19.02 -10.41
N ILE A 760 -56.34 17.81 -9.87
CA ILE A 760 -56.30 16.56 -10.65
C ILE A 760 -57.71 16.05 -10.87
N THR A 761 -58.07 15.72 -12.11
CA THR A 761 -59.38 15.25 -12.49
C THR A 761 -59.30 13.86 -13.10
N ALA A 762 -60.10 12.94 -12.61
CA ALA A 762 -60.33 11.61 -13.16
C ALA A 762 -61.67 11.54 -13.90
N THR A 763 -61.67 11.04 -15.13
CA THR A 763 -62.87 10.96 -15.97
C THR A 763 -63.08 9.49 -16.45
N SER A 764 -64.27 8.92 -16.24
CA SER A 764 -64.63 7.58 -16.70
C SER A 764 -64.90 7.51 -18.20
N SER A 765 -64.81 6.31 -18.78
CA SER A 765 -65.08 6.05 -20.22
C SER A 765 -66.40 6.62 -20.76
N ASN A 766 -67.45 6.71 -19.91
CA ASN A 766 -68.77 7.29 -20.27
C ASN A 766 -68.91 8.78 -19.81
N GLY A 767 -67.80 9.50 -19.48
CA GLY A 767 -67.80 10.95 -19.26
C GLY A 767 -68.13 11.43 -17.84
N LYS A 768 -68.30 10.56 -16.84
CA LYS A 768 -68.44 10.97 -15.44
C LYS A 768 -67.06 11.35 -14.87
N SER A 769 -66.98 12.44 -14.06
CA SER A 769 -65.69 12.93 -13.52
C SER A 769 -65.73 13.22 -12.02
N ALA A 770 -64.55 13.14 -11.36
CA ALA A 770 -64.28 13.53 -9.99
C ALA A 770 -62.88 14.18 -9.88
N SER A 771 -62.71 15.11 -8.93
CA SER A 771 -61.46 15.90 -8.82
C SER A 771 -60.87 15.89 -7.41
N CYS A 772 -59.54 16.06 -7.33
CA CYS A 772 -58.75 16.19 -6.10
C CYS A 772 -57.84 17.43 -6.21
N THR A 773 -57.86 18.27 -5.20
CA THR A 773 -56.96 19.43 -5.11
C THR A 773 -55.66 19.02 -4.43
N VAL A 774 -54.52 19.15 -5.12
CA VAL A 774 -53.21 18.84 -4.63
C VAL A 774 -52.45 20.11 -4.30
N THR A 775 -52.07 20.27 -3.04
CA THR A 775 -51.23 21.40 -2.58
C THR A 775 -49.79 20.92 -2.41
N VAL A 776 -48.85 21.56 -3.07
CA VAL A 776 -47.41 21.24 -2.98
C VAL A 776 -46.73 22.21 -2.03
N LYS A 777 -46.05 21.68 -1.03
CA LYS A 777 -45.24 22.44 -0.08
C LYS A 777 -43.78 22.48 -0.54
N GLN A 778 -43.06 23.54 -0.17
CA GLN A 778 -41.64 23.66 -0.45
C GLN A 778 -40.86 22.58 0.30
N LYS A 779 -39.83 22.00 -0.34
CA LYS A 779 -38.98 21.00 0.25
C LYS A 779 -38.07 21.59 1.35
N ASP A 780 -38.04 20.96 2.50
CA ASP A 780 -37.12 21.35 3.57
C ASP A 780 -35.67 20.93 3.17
N THR A 781 -34.75 21.90 3.14
CA THR A 781 -33.35 21.68 2.76
C THR A 781 -32.38 21.86 3.95
N TYR A 782 -32.91 21.87 5.15
CA TYR A 782 -32.09 22.07 6.34
C TYR A 782 -31.06 20.94 6.52
N THR A 783 -29.81 21.31 6.78
CA THR A 783 -28.73 20.39 7.14
C THR A 783 -28.15 20.79 8.50
N GLY A 784 -28.05 19.86 9.43
CA GLY A 784 -27.56 20.06 10.79
C GLY A 784 -28.38 19.32 11.84
N LEU A 785 -28.08 19.53 13.13
CA LEU A 785 -28.84 18.93 14.22
C LEU A 785 -30.17 19.63 14.44
N ARG A 786 -31.21 18.86 14.71
CA ARG A 786 -32.53 19.32 15.11
C ARG A 786 -33.04 18.46 16.25
N ASP A 787 -33.63 19.04 17.28
CA ASP A 787 -34.29 18.30 18.34
C ASP A 787 -35.59 17.69 17.82
N VAL A 788 -35.65 16.38 17.91
CA VAL A 788 -36.84 15.61 17.57
C VAL A 788 -37.27 14.82 18.81
N ASN A 789 -38.29 15.36 19.50
CA ASN A 789 -38.85 14.76 20.72
C ASN A 789 -37.80 14.47 21.82
N GLY A 790 -36.86 15.41 22.06
CA GLY A 790 -35.80 15.28 23.07
C GLY A 790 -34.56 14.55 22.59
N THR A 791 -34.50 14.17 21.31
CA THR A 791 -33.32 13.51 20.72
C THR A 791 -32.74 14.40 19.63
N LEU A 792 -31.49 14.82 19.78
CA LEU A 792 -30.77 15.58 18.75
C LEU A 792 -30.46 14.66 17.57
N THR A 793 -31.15 14.91 16.47
CA THR A 793 -31.06 14.11 15.24
C THR A 793 -30.44 14.94 14.14
N TYR A 794 -29.52 14.35 13.38
CA TYR A 794 -28.90 15.00 12.23
C TYR A 794 -29.79 14.92 10.99
N PHE A 795 -29.97 16.06 10.36
CA PHE A 795 -30.72 16.19 9.13
C PHE A 795 -29.78 16.61 7.99
N ASN A 796 -29.99 16.02 6.85
CA ASN A 796 -29.34 16.37 5.60
C ASN A 796 -30.42 16.67 4.56
N ASN A 797 -30.43 17.88 4.04
CA ASN A 797 -31.48 18.33 3.10
C ASN A 797 -32.90 18.05 3.61
N GLY A 798 -33.17 18.38 4.87
CA GLY A 798 -34.48 18.25 5.49
C GLY A 798 -34.90 16.80 5.86
N GLN A 799 -34.08 15.79 5.58
CA GLN A 799 -34.31 14.41 5.96
C GLN A 799 -33.37 14.00 7.09
N ALA A 800 -33.88 13.25 8.06
CA ALA A 800 -33.03 12.65 9.09
C ALA A 800 -32.07 11.65 8.43
N ASP A 801 -30.77 11.96 8.52
CA ASP A 801 -29.71 11.12 7.96
C ASP A 801 -29.20 10.16 9.04
N LYS A 802 -29.64 8.92 8.97
CA LYS A 802 -29.26 7.88 9.92
C LYS A 802 -27.90 7.23 9.64
N THR A 803 -27.20 7.68 8.60
CA THR A 803 -25.87 7.16 8.24
C THR A 803 -24.76 8.06 8.74
N TYR A 804 -25.08 9.32 9.07
CA TYR A 804 -24.09 10.30 9.49
C TYR A 804 -23.46 9.93 10.84
N THR A 805 -22.14 9.91 10.89
CA THR A 805 -21.35 9.78 12.10
C THR A 805 -20.24 10.82 12.07
N GLY A 806 -20.15 11.63 13.11
CA GLY A 806 -19.16 12.71 13.17
C GLY A 806 -19.58 13.86 14.09
N PHE A 807 -18.77 14.91 14.14
CA PHE A 807 -19.01 16.06 14.97
C PHE A 807 -19.97 17.05 14.30
N VAL A 808 -20.91 17.58 15.08
CA VAL A 808 -21.85 18.61 14.60
C VAL A 808 -22.08 19.65 15.71
N SER A 809 -22.00 20.91 15.34
CA SER A 809 -22.30 22.03 16.25
C SER A 809 -23.80 22.29 16.30
N TYR A 810 -24.35 22.44 17.51
CA TYR A 810 -25.73 22.79 17.74
C TYR A 810 -25.88 23.62 19.02
N ALA A 811 -26.56 24.75 18.93
CA ALA A 811 -26.83 25.65 20.07
C ALA A 811 -25.55 26.00 20.89
N GLY A 812 -24.43 26.24 20.21
CA GLY A 812 -23.16 26.65 20.81
C GLY A 812 -22.36 25.54 21.49
N ASN A 813 -22.75 24.28 21.30
CA ASN A 813 -22.01 23.10 21.76
C ASN A 813 -21.66 22.18 20.58
N ASN A 814 -20.59 21.42 20.71
CA ASN A 814 -20.23 20.39 19.76
C ASN A 814 -20.65 19.01 20.30
N TYR A 815 -21.32 18.27 19.46
CA TYR A 815 -21.83 16.94 19.76
C TYR A 815 -21.26 15.91 18.80
N TYR A 816 -21.03 14.70 19.31
CA TYR A 816 -20.67 13.58 18.47
C TYR A 816 -21.91 12.77 18.11
N VAL A 817 -22.17 12.64 16.85
CA VAL A 817 -23.34 11.97 16.26
C VAL A 817 -22.92 10.57 15.81
N ILE A 818 -23.72 9.59 16.13
CA ILE A 818 -23.53 8.22 15.65
C ILE A 818 -24.83 7.75 15.00
N ASN A 819 -24.74 7.29 13.76
CA ASN A 819 -25.90 6.83 13.00
C ASN A 819 -27.06 7.83 12.98
N GLY A 820 -26.72 9.09 12.82
CA GLY A 820 -27.65 10.19 12.68
C GLY A 820 -28.25 10.77 13.96
N VAL A 821 -27.85 10.29 15.13
CA VAL A 821 -28.32 10.83 16.41
C VAL A 821 -27.14 11.10 17.35
N VAL A 822 -27.28 12.10 18.23
CA VAL A 822 -26.32 12.28 19.31
C VAL A 822 -26.44 11.10 20.27
N ASP A 823 -25.38 10.30 20.35
CA ASP A 823 -25.35 9.17 21.29
C ASP A 823 -24.92 9.64 22.68
N THR A 824 -25.89 9.84 23.57
CA THR A 824 -25.63 10.28 24.94
C THR A 824 -24.96 9.20 25.83
N SER A 825 -24.78 8.00 25.34
CA SER A 825 -23.97 6.97 26.02
C SER A 825 -22.50 7.02 25.60
N TYR A 826 -22.16 7.73 24.51
CA TYR A 826 -20.81 7.80 23.96
C TYR A 826 -19.91 8.67 24.82
N THR A 827 -18.88 8.06 25.39
CA THR A 827 -17.82 8.74 26.15
C THR A 827 -16.48 8.20 25.71
N ASN A 828 -15.67 9.02 25.04
CA ASN A 828 -14.36 8.62 24.50
C ASN A 828 -13.50 9.84 24.18
N VAL A 829 -12.23 9.62 23.87
CA VAL A 829 -11.35 10.61 23.25
C VAL A 829 -11.37 10.35 21.75
N THR A 830 -11.94 11.29 20.98
CA THR A 830 -12.30 11.08 19.57
C THR A 830 -11.74 12.19 18.70
N TYR A 831 -11.24 11.84 17.49
CA TYR A 831 -10.67 12.78 16.52
C TYR A 831 -11.79 13.45 15.71
N ASP A 832 -11.75 14.79 15.58
CA ASP A 832 -12.75 15.56 14.84
C ASP A 832 -12.32 15.92 13.40
N GLY A 833 -11.14 15.46 12.96
CA GLY A 833 -10.50 15.84 11.70
C GLY A 833 -9.38 16.88 11.90
N LYS A 834 -9.30 17.49 13.09
CA LYS A 834 -8.30 18.49 13.44
C LYS A 834 -7.69 18.23 14.82
N ASP A 835 -8.52 18.01 15.82
CA ASP A 835 -8.14 17.87 17.23
C ASP A 835 -8.69 16.55 17.82
N TRP A 836 -7.96 15.93 18.73
CA TRP A 836 -8.51 14.87 19.58
C TRP A 836 -9.28 15.45 20.74
N LEU A 837 -10.57 15.24 20.76
CA LEU A 837 -11.51 15.87 21.69
C LEU A 837 -12.04 14.83 22.70
N TYR A 838 -12.14 15.23 23.97
CA TYR A 838 -12.85 14.42 24.96
C TYR A 838 -14.34 14.64 24.81
N VAL A 839 -15.04 13.60 24.45
CA VAL A 839 -16.50 13.54 24.37
C VAL A 839 -17.01 12.77 25.59
N GLU A 840 -17.97 13.34 26.28
CA GLU A 840 -18.65 12.71 27.41
C GLU A 840 -20.15 12.83 27.19
N ASN A 841 -20.87 11.70 27.27
CA ASN A 841 -22.32 11.66 27.04
C ASN A 841 -22.72 12.31 25.70
N GLY A 842 -21.94 12.04 24.65
CA GLY A 842 -22.16 12.54 23.29
C GLY A 842 -21.83 14.01 23.05
N LYS A 843 -21.34 14.73 24.06
CA LYS A 843 -21.00 16.16 23.98
C LYS A 843 -19.52 16.39 24.25
N VAL A 844 -18.90 17.27 23.49
CA VAL A 844 -17.49 17.66 23.73
C VAL A 844 -17.38 18.47 25.02
N ARG A 845 -16.49 18.06 25.89
CA ARG A 845 -16.25 18.63 27.22
C ARG A 845 -15.00 19.52 27.19
N TYR A 846 -15.12 20.75 26.67
CA TYR A 846 -14.03 21.73 26.66
C TYR A 846 -13.60 22.20 28.07
N ASP A 847 -14.37 21.89 29.10
CA ASP A 847 -14.09 22.20 30.51
C ASP A 847 -13.28 21.08 31.21
N TYR A 848 -13.03 19.97 30.53
CA TYR A 848 -12.38 18.82 31.14
C TYR A 848 -10.84 18.90 31.03
N THR A 849 -10.16 18.64 32.13
CA THR A 849 -8.72 18.47 32.23
C THR A 849 -8.41 17.23 33.07
N GLY A 850 -7.64 16.30 32.54
CA GLY A 850 -7.34 15.02 33.21
C GLY A 850 -6.71 14.01 32.27
N ILE A 851 -6.69 12.72 32.65
CA ILE A 851 -6.23 11.64 31.79
C ILE A 851 -7.43 10.75 31.44
N ARG A 852 -7.62 10.47 30.17
CA ARG A 852 -8.69 9.57 29.69
C ARG A 852 -8.17 8.57 28.66
N PRO A 853 -8.65 7.33 28.66
CA PRO A 853 -8.29 6.32 27.68
C PRO A 853 -9.14 6.40 26.42
N ASN A 854 -8.58 5.91 25.32
CA ASN A 854 -9.30 5.41 24.15
C ASN A 854 -8.61 4.11 23.67
N GLU A 855 -8.98 3.59 22.51
CA GLU A 855 -8.39 2.38 21.94
C GLU A 855 -6.87 2.51 21.66
N ASN A 856 -6.36 3.74 21.55
CA ASN A 856 -4.94 4.01 21.23
C ASN A 856 -4.09 4.30 22.48
N GLY A 857 -4.69 4.31 23.66
CA GLY A 857 -3.96 4.51 24.91
C GLY A 857 -4.63 5.48 25.87
N TRP A 858 -3.87 5.95 26.88
CA TRP A 858 -4.32 6.91 27.88
C TRP A 858 -3.73 8.29 27.58
N TRP A 859 -4.57 9.31 27.49
CA TRP A 859 -4.20 10.61 26.98
C TRP A 859 -4.42 11.73 27.99
N ARG A 860 -3.50 12.65 28.06
CA ARG A 860 -3.64 13.90 28.80
C ARG A 860 -4.58 14.83 28.06
N ILE A 861 -5.71 15.12 28.67
CA ILE A 861 -6.70 16.06 28.15
C ILE A 861 -6.55 17.38 28.89
N GLU A 862 -6.54 18.49 28.18
CA GLU A 862 -6.58 19.84 28.73
C GLU A 862 -7.58 20.70 27.95
N ASN A 863 -8.50 21.33 28.68
CA ASN A 863 -9.58 22.09 28.06
C ASN A 863 -10.33 21.29 27.00
N GLY A 864 -10.55 19.98 27.27
CA GLY A 864 -11.30 19.09 26.41
C GLY A 864 -10.55 18.53 25.22
N LYS A 865 -9.30 18.89 25.02
CA LYS A 865 -8.45 18.40 23.92
C LYS A 865 -7.26 17.60 24.45
N VAL A 866 -6.80 16.65 23.67
CA VAL A 866 -5.52 15.99 23.96
C VAL A 866 -4.41 17.02 23.83
N ASN A 867 -3.64 17.19 24.87
CA ASN A 867 -2.44 18.02 24.84
C ASN A 867 -1.21 17.14 24.53
N PHE A 868 -0.80 17.11 23.27
CA PHE A 868 0.35 16.34 22.80
C PHE A 868 1.70 16.91 23.26
N ASP A 869 1.74 18.19 23.60
CA ASP A 869 2.95 18.85 24.09
C ASP A 869 3.20 18.55 25.59
N TYR A 870 2.24 17.96 26.26
CA TYR A 870 2.39 17.70 27.69
C TYR A 870 3.33 16.55 27.97
N THR A 871 4.44 16.86 28.62
CA THR A 871 5.39 15.87 29.14
C THR A 871 5.61 16.12 30.63
N GLY A 872 5.28 15.15 31.46
CA GLY A 872 5.34 15.32 32.89
C GLY A 872 4.72 14.16 33.66
N VAL A 873 4.35 14.42 34.92
CA VAL A 873 3.60 13.47 35.75
C VAL A 873 2.26 14.07 36.11
N ALA A 874 1.18 13.38 35.77
CA ALA A 874 -0.18 13.80 36.12
C ALA A 874 -1.01 12.66 36.73
N GLU A 875 -2.06 13.01 37.46
CA GLU A 875 -2.92 12.03 38.13
C GLU A 875 -4.27 11.81 37.44
N ASN A 876 -4.81 10.63 37.65
CA ASN A 876 -6.23 10.29 37.50
C ASN A 876 -6.70 9.40 38.64
N GLU A 877 -7.91 8.90 38.56
CA GLU A 877 -8.50 8.01 39.57
C GLU A 877 -7.71 6.70 39.84
N ASN A 878 -6.80 6.32 38.91
CA ASN A 878 -5.99 5.10 39.04
C ASN A 878 -4.56 5.35 39.54
N GLY A 879 -4.18 6.60 39.77
CA GLY A 879 -2.88 7.02 40.30
C GLY A 879 -2.19 8.11 39.47
N TRP A 880 -0.90 8.28 39.72
CA TRP A 880 -0.06 9.26 39.07
C TRP A 880 0.75 8.59 37.96
N TRP A 881 0.74 9.18 36.76
CA TRP A 881 1.26 8.57 35.56
C TRP A 881 2.27 9.46 34.85
N ARG A 882 3.32 8.85 34.33
CA ARG A 882 4.25 9.52 33.42
C ARG A 882 3.56 9.71 32.08
N ILE A 883 3.57 10.93 31.61
CA ILE A 883 3.01 11.32 30.31
C ILE A 883 4.14 11.88 29.47
N GLU A 884 4.21 11.45 28.21
CA GLU A 884 5.15 11.93 27.22
C GLU A 884 4.40 12.18 25.93
N GLY A 885 4.58 13.37 25.33
CA GLY A 885 3.84 13.72 24.14
C GLY A 885 2.33 13.57 24.29
N GLY A 886 1.78 13.93 25.45
CA GLY A 886 0.36 13.83 25.75
C GLY A 886 -0.16 12.45 26.10
N LYS A 887 0.63 11.38 25.95
CA LYS A 887 0.24 9.99 26.20
C LYS A 887 0.90 9.41 27.46
N VAL A 888 0.16 8.59 28.19
CA VAL A 888 0.75 7.84 29.32
C VAL A 888 1.75 6.83 28.75
N ASN A 889 3.00 6.96 29.15
CA ASN A 889 4.05 6.02 28.80
C ASN A 889 4.14 4.92 29.87
N PHE A 890 3.53 3.77 29.60
CA PHE A 890 3.52 2.63 30.49
C PHE A 890 4.86 1.90 30.61
N ASP A 891 5.77 2.13 29.67
CA ASP A 891 7.09 1.49 29.65
C ASP A 891 8.13 2.31 30.43
N TYR A 892 7.81 3.56 30.73
CA TYR A 892 8.76 4.46 31.38
C TYR A 892 9.12 3.99 32.78
N THR A 893 10.41 3.85 33.03
CA THR A 893 10.97 3.60 34.36
C THR A 893 12.13 4.57 34.61
N GLY A 894 11.96 5.48 35.55
CA GLY A 894 12.94 6.53 35.80
C GLY A 894 12.48 7.50 36.87
N ILE A 895 13.02 8.70 36.83
CA ILE A 895 12.59 9.82 37.70
C ILE A 895 12.05 10.93 36.80
N ALA A 896 10.80 11.35 37.04
CA ALA A 896 10.19 12.47 36.35
C ALA A 896 9.53 13.43 37.35
N ASN A 897 9.33 14.68 36.91
CA ASN A 897 8.84 15.75 37.78
C ASN A 897 7.47 16.28 37.36
N ASN A 898 6.79 16.90 38.31
CA ASN A 898 5.67 17.81 38.15
C ASN A 898 5.80 18.96 39.15
N GLU A 899 4.77 19.79 39.27
CA GLU A 899 4.75 20.92 40.24
C GLU A 899 4.89 20.48 41.70
N ASN A 900 4.60 19.20 42.01
CA ASN A 900 4.69 18.65 43.37
C ASN A 900 6.05 18.01 43.71
N GLY A 901 6.95 17.91 42.72
CA GLY A 901 8.31 17.42 42.92
C GLY A 901 8.74 16.39 41.87
N TRP A 902 9.82 15.69 42.17
CA TRP A 902 10.40 14.66 41.33
C TRP A 902 10.03 13.29 41.87
N TRP A 903 9.54 12.43 40.99
CA TRP A 903 8.90 11.17 41.36
C TRP A 903 9.56 9.98 40.68
N ARG A 904 9.72 8.89 41.44
CA ARG A 904 10.12 7.60 40.86
C ARG A 904 8.95 6.97 40.11
N ILE A 905 9.14 6.72 38.87
CA ILE A 905 8.16 6.09 37.98
C ILE A 905 8.64 4.67 37.68
N GLU A 906 7.75 3.70 37.71
CA GLU A 906 7.98 2.32 37.28
C GLU A 906 6.78 1.81 36.52
N GLY A 907 7.04 1.31 35.28
CA GLY A 907 5.96 0.90 34.40
C GLY A 907 4.95 2.03 34.13
N GLY A 908 5.46 3.25 33.94
CA GLY A 908 4.65 4.44 33.67
C GLY A 908 3.95 5.06 34.87
N LYS A 909 3.91 4.41 36.01
CA LYS A 909 3.19 4.86 37.23
C LYS A 909 4.16 5.28 38.32
N VAL A 910 3.78 6.32 39.08
CA VAL A 910 4.55 6.71 40.28
C VAL A 910 4.52 5.57 41.28
N ASN A 911 5.69 5.10 41.66
CA ASN A 911 5.85 4.11 42.73
C ASN A 911 6.10 4.82 44.05
N PHE A 912 5.03 5.02 44.85
CA PHE A 912 5.10 5.67 46.15
C PHE A 912 5.79 4.81 47.21
N ASP A 913 5.94 3.51 46.98
CA ASP A 913 6.58 2.57 47.89
C ASP A 913 8.09 2.46 47.68
N TYR A 914 8.63 3.18 46.70
CA TYR A 914 10.05 3.11 46.39
C TYR A 914 10.91 3.91 47.38
N TYR A 915 11.90 3.23 47.93
CA TYR A 915 12.95 3.80 48.79
C TYR A 915 14.31 3.35 48.28
N GLY A 916 15.16 4.26 47.86
CA GLY A 916 16.47 3.87 47.36
C GLY A 916 17.21 5.02 46.68
N VAL A 917 18.15 4.68 45.81
CA VAL A 917 18.83 5.62 44.93
C VAL A 917 18.53 5.21 43.47
N ALA A 918 18.05 6.15 42.69
CA ALA A 918 17.78 5.93 41.27
C ALA A 918 18.33 7.11 40.42
N GLU A 919 18.55 6.86 39.13
CA GLU A 919 19.14 7.83 38.22
C GLU A 919 18.13 8.46 37.25
N ASN A 920 18.47 9.62 36.73
CA ASN A 920 17.95 10.24 35.53
C ASN A 920 19.08 11.02 34.81
N GLU A 921 18.77 11.70 33.74
CA GLU A 921 19.73 12.49 32.98
C GLU A 921 20.50 13.56 33.80
N ASN A 922 19.94 13.98 34.94
CA ASN A 922 20.56 14.97 35.81
C ASN A 922 21.42 14.36 36.93
N GLY A 923 21.48 13.03 37.01
CA GLY A 923 22.29 12.28 37.96
C GLY A 923 21.51 11.29 38.80
N TRP A 924 22.13 10.78 39.87
CA TRP A 924 21.56 9.77 40.76
C TRP A 924 20.98 10.43 42.02
N TRP A 925 19.77 10.09 42.38
CA TRP A 925 18.98 10.77 43.41
C TRP A 925 18.47 9.83 44.48
N LYS A 926 18.49 10.30 45.72
CA LYS A 926 17.83 9.62 46.84
C LYS A 926 16.33 9.79 46.76
N ILE A 927 15.62 8.67 46.77
CA ILE A 927 14.17 8.62 46.70
C ILE A 927 13.60 8.01 48.00
N GLU A 928 12.55 8.63 48.53
CA GLU A 928 11.83 8.19 49.69
C GLU A 928 10.31 8.32 49.48
N GLY A 929 9.58 7.22 49.66
CA GLY A 929 8.16 7.22 49.37
C GLY A 929 7.85 7.62 47.93
N GLY A 930 8.65 7.16 46.98
CA GLY A 930 8.53 7.48 45.56
C GLY A 930 8.95 8.88 45.15
N LYS A 931 9.31 9.77 46.06
CA LYS A 931 9.70 11.17 45.78
C LYS A 931 11.18 11.39 46.03
N VAL A 932 11.80 12.19 45.18
CA VAL A 932 13.20 12.62 45.40
C VAL A 932 13.27 13.48 46.65
N ASN A 933 14.09 13.06 47.60
CA ASN A 933 14.33 13.80 48.80
C ASN A 933 15.59 14.69 48.63
N PHE A 934 15.39 15.95 48.26
CA PHE A 934 16.47 16.92 48.03
C PHE A 934 17.18 17.34 49.34
N ASP A 935 16.58 17.13 50.49
CA ASP A 935 17.15 17.48 51.78
C ASP A 935 18.07 16.38 52.33
N TYR A 936 18.01 15.20 51.75
CA TYR A 936 18.78 14.06 52.25
C TYR A 936 20.28 14.23 52.07
N THR A 937 21.00 14.10 53.14
CA THR A 937 22.49 14.06 53.12
C THR A 937 22.95 12.89 53.98
N GLY A 938 23.59 11.90 53.39
CA GLY A 938 23.95 10.66 54.07
C GLY A 938 24.55 9.64 53.13
N ILE A 939 24.40 8.37 53.46
CA ILE A 939 24.74 7.24 52.62
C ILE A 939 23.47 6.45 52.34
N ALA A 940 23.19 6.23 51.09
CA ALA A 940 22.09 5.37 50.66
C ALA A 940 22.53 4.36 49.57
N ASN A 941 21.81 3.26 49.41
CA ASN A 941 22.20 2.19 48.51
C ASN A 941 21.18 1.96 47.38
N ASN A 942 21.66 1.34 46.31
CA ASN A 942 20.90 0.66 45.30
C ASN A 942 21.63 -0.65 44.87
N GLU A 943 21.18 -1.31 43.82
CA GLU A 943 21.79 -2.55 43.32
C GLU A 943 23.29 -2.39 42.90
N ASN A 944 23.73 -1.14 42.60
CA ASN A 944 25.09 -0.85 42.17
C ASN A 944 26.02 -0.54 43.35
N GLY A 945 25.50 -0.43 44.59
CA GLY A 945 26.30 -0.21 45.79
C GLY A 945 25.75 0.86 46.76
N TRP A 946 26.60 1.31 47.66
CA TRP A 946 26.29 2.32 48.69
C TRP A 946 26.94 3.64 48.30
N TRP A 947 26.14 4.70 48.25
CA TRP A 947 26.53 5.98 47.66
C TRP A 947 26.43 7.13 48.64
N ARG A 948 27.39 8.06 48.60
CA ARG A 948 27.30 9.33 49.32
C ARG A 948 26.29 10.25 48.63
N ILE A 949 25.31 10.64 49.36
CA ILE A 949 24.25 11.55 48.93
C ILE A 949 24.46 12.90 49.64
N GLU A 950 24.36 13.99 48.89
CA GLU A 950 24.38 15.37 49.41
C GLU A 950 23.31 16.19 48.71
N GLY A 951 22.40 16.79 49.50
CA GLY A 951 21.30 17.53 48.92
C GLY A 951 20.44 16.67 47.98
N GLY A 952 20.18 15.41 48.39
CA GLY A 952 19.40 14.47 47.61
C GLY A 952 20.09 13.78 46.45
N LYS A 953 21.28 14.27 46.01
CA LYS A 953 22.00 13.76 44.85
C LYS A 953 23.25 12.99 45.23
N VAL A 954 23.57 11.93 44.47
CA VAL A 954 24.86 11.24 44.65
C VAL A 954 26.01 12.20 44.33
N ASN A 955 26.91 12.38 45.28
CA ASN A 955 28.12 13.14 45.04
C ASN A 955 29.27 12.21 44.65
N PHE A 956 29.51 12.07 43.36
CA PHE A 956 30.58 11.21 42.82
C PHE A 956 31.99 11.74 43.08
N ASP A 957 32.13 13.05 43.39
CA ASP A 957 33.43 13.65 43.69
C ASP A 957 33.83 13.47 45.16
N PHE A 958 32.94 12.99 45.99
CA PHE A 958 33.22 12.84 47.41
C PHE A 958 34.15 11.68 47.68
N THR A 959 35.28 11.97 48.31
CA THR A 959 36.19 10.97 48.86
C THR A 959 36.51 11.34 50.32
N GLY A 960 36.19 10.45 51.25
CA GLY A 960 36.27 10.72 52.65
C GLY A 960 35.59 9.70 53.53
N VAL A 961 35.17 10.13 54.75
CA VAL A 961 34.37 9.30 55.64
C VAL A 961 33.02 9.95 55.86
N ALA A 962 31.97 9.16 55.68
CA ALA A 962 30.60 9.55 56.02
C ALA A 962 29.86 8.42 56.73
N SER A 963 28.74 8.77 57.38
CA SER A 963 27.96 7.83 58.22
C SER A 963 26.53 7.71 57.73
N ASN A 964 25.93 6.57 58.05
CA ASN A 964 24.50 6.36 58.11
C ASN A 964 24.14 5.61 59.42
N GLU A 965 22.94 5.14 59.49
CA GLU A 965 22.43 4.36 60.65
C GLU A 965 23.25 3.09 60.95
N ASN A 966 23.93 2.54 60.00
CA ASN A 966 24.71 1.31 60.12
C ASN A 966 26.16 1.59 60.62
N GLY A 967 26.64 2.82 60.51
CA GLY A 967 28.00 3.18 60.93
C GLY A 967 28.71 4.22 60.05
N GLU A 968 30.02 4.37 60.28
CA GLU A 968 30.88 5.24 59.46
C GLU A 968 31.58 4.40 58.38
N PHE A 969 31.65 4.93 57.15
CA PHE A 969 32.17 4.23 55.97
C PHE A 969 33.19 5.10 55.21
N TYR A 970 34.21 4.44 54.70
CA TYR A 970 35.10 5.09 53.71
C TYR A 970 34.44 5.11 52.33
N ILE A 971 34.47 6.26 51.77
CA ILE A 971 33.87 6.52 50.47
C ILE A 971 34.94 7.00 49.50
N GLU A 972 34.97 6.45 48.33
CA GLU A 972 35.89 6.88 47.27
C GLU A 972 35.09 7.14 45.99
N ASN A 973 35.24 8.33 45.42
CA ASN A 973 34.49 8.77 44.23
C ASN A 973 32.94 8.53 44.40
N GLY A 974 32.44 9.00 45.54
CA GLY A 974 31.02 8.94 45.87
C GLY A 974 30.48 7.58 46.31
N LYS A 975 31.22 6.49 46.17
CA LYS A 975 30.82 5.14 46.51
C LYS A 975 31.53 4.58 47.73
N VAL A 976 30.80 3.86 48.57
CA VAL A 976 31.45 3.12 49.67
C VAL A 976 32.36 2.05 49.08
N ASP A 977 33.65 2.14 49.42
CA ASP A 977 34.64 1.15 48.99
C ASP A 977 34.85 0.08 50.05
N PHE A 978 34.09 -0.99 49.98
CA PHE A 978 34.19 -2.15 50.86
C PHE A 978 35.50 -2.95 50.67
N SER A 979 36.32 -2.67 49.70
CA SER A 979 37.62 -3.29 49.54
C SER A 979 38.74 -2.54 50.28
N LYS A 980 38.45 -1.33 50.71
CA LYS A 980 39.42 -0.45 51.36
C LYS A 980 39.79 -0.93 52.75
N ASN A 981 41.10 -0.98 53.01
CA ASN A 981 41.67 -1.30 54.28
C ASN A 981 42.88 -0.37 54.58
N GLY A 982 43.12 -0.01 55.86
CA GLY A 982 44.27 0.78 56.25
C GLY A 982 43.88 2.02 57.04
N SER A 983 44.86 2.92 57.30
CA SER A 983 44.67 4.15 58.06
C SER A 983 44.41 5.33 57.09
N TYR A 984 43.35 6.08 57.39
CA TYR A 984 42.94 7.24 56.59
C TYR A 984 42.68 8.43 57.52
N VAL A 985 43.04 9.63 57.10
CA VAL A 985 42.75 10.86 57.85
C VAL A 985 41.74 11.69 57.06
N TYR A 986 40.57 11.95 57.66
CA TYR A 986 39.55 12.78 57.08
C TYR A 986 39.10 13.85 58.06
N SER A 987 39.06 15.11 57.65
CA SER A 987 38.69 16.26 58.49
C SER A 987 39.46 16.33 59.83
N GLY A 988 40.73 15.94 59.81
CA GLY A 988 41.62 15.99 60.99
C GLY A 988 41.46 14.80 61.95
N VAL A 989 40.53 13.87 61.68
CA VAL A 989 40.33 12.65 62.47
C VAL A 989 41.00 11.48 61.76
N ARG A 990 41.68 10.63 62.50
CA ARG A 990 42.27 9.40 61.95
C ARG A 990 41.23 8.25 62.10
N TYR A 991 41.14 7.50 61.04
CA TYR A 991 40.28 6.32 60.97
C TYR A 991 41.11 5.10 60.56
N ASN A 992 40.75 3.95 61.16
CA ASN A 992 41.17 2.64 60.70
C ASN A 992 40.04 2.10 59.78
N ILE A 993 40.34 1.96 58.53
CA ILE A 993 39.38 1.42 57.55
C ILE A 993 39.58 -0.10 57.48
N ILE A 994 38.50 -0.85 57.71
CA ILE A 994 38.48 -2.30 57.63
C ILE A 994 37.28 -2.69 56.76
N ASN A 995 37.57 -3.23 55.56
CA ASN A 995 36.56 -3.60 54.58
C ASN A 995 35.54 -2.47 54.32
N GLY A 996 36.06 -1.25 54.19
CA GLY A 996 35.26 -0.06 53.89
C GLY A 996 34.58 0.57 55.13
N TRP A 997 34.54 -0.08 56.30
CA TRP A 997 34.07 0.49 57.53
C TRP A 997 35.14 1.38 58.15
N ALA A 998 34.78 2.57 58.57
CA ALA A 998 35.67 3.54 59.17
C ALA A 998 35.51 3.55 60.67
N TYR A 999 36.55 3.19 61.43
CA TYR A 999 36.59 3.19 62.89
C TYR A 999 37.54 4.32 63.30
N ARG A 1000 37.07 5.21 64.12
CA ARG A 1000 37.95 6.28 64.67
C ARG A 1000 39.10 5.64 65.45
N ALA A 1001 40.32 6.03 65.09
CA ALA A 1001 41.53 5.50 65.69
C ALA A 1001 41.92 6.26 66.99
#